data_8d0a5579c092297b8a9f2257d25e80ca
#
_entry.id   8d0a5579c092297b8a9f2257d25e80ca
#
_cell.length_a   1.000
_cell.length_b   1.000
_cell.length_c   1.000
_cell.angle_alpha   90.00
_cell.angle_beta   90.00
_cell.angle_gamma   90.00
#
_symmetry.space_group_name_H-M   'P 1'
#
loop_
_entity.id
_entity.type
_entity.pdbx_description
1 polymer ?
#
loop_
_entity_poly.entity_id
_entity_poly.type
_entity_poly.pdbx_seq_one_letter_code
_entity_poly.pdbx_strand_id
1 'polypeptide(L)'
;MSEAINTKAKWVWYPGDFEISLFNKCMAERYERDVQITPFWRMDSHFVTVRYYLNFSLPERDVIKIKADGTYNIFIENLGYVKNFKGYIELDKGDYAVQILVNNVAKLPCLYVDGKYFKSGKDDITVSCQDNGYYKAASWIFDDENNSPNDFSLPLCSCECESAKHINGGLFYDFGKEITAKLHFSFVNSDVYCYYGESPEEALDSEYSEQTDVIKKCDGECVTPNKKAFRYLFTKSAEPYGKLTALEEKPDVPKCSFKCKDELLQRIFDTSVYTFGLCKKEFIIDGAKRDRWAWSGDTYQSALVNYYSYFDADAVKRTLVALKGKEPVNSYINHIMDYTSYWILSVYDLFRYTGDKEFVKEMLPWVKKYVCLLESRCDKDGFLTYHEGDWVFIDWAEMDNMGETSFEQIIFAEALKNYAEMLELCGFDGGEYFKKSALLWEKTVEVFYKNGAFIHGRKNGVLSDKVTKYANIFAVLYGFADKKMTQEIVENVLINDHIQPIITPYMKFYELSALAKVGMFSEVLSEIKSYWGGMLELGATTFWEQYDPTAKGAEHYEMYDRKYGKSLCHAWGASPIYLIFACIFGIKPTKNGFILAPSLVMVDDFELTCPVKGGFLTLIKTSEQFTVYSDGVDGLLDFSYSPGYGEKAVKIIAGKKYVFRNKF
;
A
#
# COMPACT_ATOMS: atom_id res chain seq x y z
N MET A 1 -20.86 34.87 17.15
CA MET A 1 -21.62 34.27 16.04
C MET A 1 -20.65 33.42 15.28
N SER A 2 -20.71 32.10 15.42
CA SER A 2 -19.88 31.17 14.63
C SER A 2 -20.38 31.26 13.18
N GLU A 3 -19.48 31.61 12.27
CA GLU A 3 -19.71 31.43 10.84
C GLU A 3 -20.09 29.97 10.62
N ALA A 4 -21.33 29.75 10.18
CA ALA A 4 -21.77 28.43 9.75
C ALA A 4 -20.93 28.08 8.53
N ILE A 5 -19.95 27.20 8.70
CA ILE A 5 -19.21 26.57 7.60
C ILE A 5 -20.30 25.90 6.74
N ASN A 6 -20.55 26.47 5.57
CA ASN A 6 -21.55 25.97 4.62
C ASN A 6 -21.00 24.69 3.99
N THR A 7 -21.07 23.59 4.75
CA THR A 7 -20.59 22.27 4.28
C THR A 7 -21.53 21.79 3.18
N LYS A 8 -20.97 21.49 2.01
CA LYS A 8 -21.68 20.89 0.90
C LYS A 8 -22.19 19.49 1.25
N ALA A 9 -23.27 19.06 0.63
CA ALA A 9 -23.69 17.67 0.64
C ALA A 9 -22.65 16.80 -0.07
N LYS A 10 -22.61 15.52 0.29
CA LYS A 10 -21.71 14.53 -0.35
C LYS A 10 -22.48 13.29 -0.76
N TRP A 11 -22.02 12.62 -1.79
CA TRP A 11 -22.45 11.27 -2.11
C TRP A 11 -22.14 10.31 -0.96
N VAL A 12 -23.09 9.40 -0.70
CA VAL A 12 -23.00 8.37 0.35
C VAL A 12 -23.30 7.00 -0.23
N TRP A 13 -22.74 5.95 0.39
CA TRP A 13 -22.89 4.55 -0.05
C TRP A 13 -22.81 3.59 1.12
N TYR A 14 -23.00 2.29 0.85
CA TYR A 14 -22.83 1.24 1.84
C TYR A 14 -21.35 1.09 2.19
N PRO A 15 -20.95 1.05 3.49
CA PRO A 15 -19.53 1.04 3.90
C PRO A 15 -18.72 -0.10 3.26
N GLY A 16 -17.60 0.25 2.67
CA GLY A 16 -16.68 -0.68 1.99
C GLY A 16 -17.04 -0.96 0.53
N ASP A 17 -18.24 -0.62 0.08
CA ASP A 17 -18.67 -0.92 -1.29
C ASP A 17 -18.01 -0.06 -2.35
N PHE A 18 -17.63 1.18 -2.02
CA PHE A 18 -16.86 2.03 -2.95
C PHE A 18 -15.50 1.43 -3.25
N GLU A 19 -14.78 1.02 -2.22
CA GLU A 19 -13.44 0.45 -2.33
C GLU A 19 -13.49 -0.87 -3.13
N ILE A 20 -14.45 -1.73 -2.84
CA ILE A 20 -14.65 -3.00 -3.55
C ILE A 20 -15.04 -2.76 -5.02
N SER A 21 -15.96 -1.83 -5.29
CA SER A 21 -16.39 -1.51 -6.66
C SER A 21 -15.25 -0.91 -7.48
N LEU A 22 -14.49 0.03 -6.89
CA LEU A 22 -13.32 0.63 -7.52
C LEU A 22 -12.22 -0.41 -7.78
N PHE A 23 -11.97 -1.29 -6.81
CA PHE A 23 -11.01 -2.37 -6.96
C PHE A 23 -11.36 -3.31 -8.11
N ASN A 24 -12.63 -3.72 -8.20
CA ASN A 24 -13.12 -4.52 -9.32
C ASN A 24 -12.96 -3.82 -10.67
N LYS A 25 -13.22 -2.50 -10.71
CA LYS A 25 -13.00 -1.68 -11.91
C LYS A 25 -11.54 -1.66 -12.34
N CYS A 26 -10.62 -1.42 -11.40
CA CYS A 26 -9.18 -1.44 -11.68
C CYS A 26 -8.70 -2.82 -12.15
N MET A 27 -9.22 -3.89 -11.55
CA MET A 27 -8.85 -5.26 -11.91
C MET A 27 -9.42 -5.70 -13.26
N ALA A 28 -10.57 -5.18 -13.66
CA ALA A 28 -11.14 -5.45 -14.98
C ALA A 28 -10.27 -4.89 -16.13
N GLU A 29 -9.38 -3.94 -15.82
CA GLU A 29 -8.44 -3.36 -16.78
C GLU A 29 -7.12 -4.16 -16.92
N ARG A 30 -6.97 -5.29 -16.23
CA ARG A 30 -5.75 -6.13 -16.30
C ARG A 30 -5.72 -6.98 -17.57
N TYR A 31 -4.77 -6.68 -18.42
CA TYR A 31 -4.46 -7.46 -19.60
C TYR A 31 -2.96 -7.69 -19.70
N GLU A 32 -2.57 -8.95 -19.81
CA GLU A 32 -1.20 -9.36 -20.07
C GLU A 32 -1.20 -10.30 -21.28
N ARG A 33 -0.33 -10.06 -22.26
CA ARG A 33 -0.28 -10.83 -23.52
C ARG A 33 -1.64 -10.96 -24.22
N ASP A 34 -2.41 -9.86 -24.24
CA ASP A 34 -3.76 -9.79 -24.81
C ASP A 34 -4.80 -10.72 -24.14
N VAL A 35 -4.48 -11.24 -22.96
CA VAL A 35 -5.37 -12.08 -22.17
C VAL A 35 -5.76 -11.34 -20.90
N GLN A 36 -7.07 -11.29 -20.63
CA GLN A 36 -7.55 -10.81 -19.34
C GLN A 36 -7.18 -11.81 -18.25
N ILE A 37 -6.42 -11.33 -17.26
CA ILE A 37 -6.04 -12.15 -16.11
C ILE A 37 -7.16 -12.11 -15.09
N THR A 38 -7.79 -13.26 -14.86
CA THR A 38 -8.75 -13.42 -13.77
C THR A 38 -8.03 -13.59 -12.45
N PRO A 39 -8.48 -12.94 -11.37
CA PRO A 39 -7.94 -13.19 -10.04
C PRO A 39 -8.19 -14.64 -9.63
N PHE A 40 -7.21 -15.26 -8.99
CA PHE A 40 -7.29 -16.63 -8.48
C PHE A 40 -7.58 -16.71 -6.98
N TRP A 41 -7.91 -15.58 -6.36
CA TRP A 41 -8.42 -15.51 -4.99
C TRP A 41 -9.82 -14.87 -4.98
N ARG A 42 -10.49 -14.98 -3.85
CA ARG A 42 -11.83 -14.44 -3.67
C ARG A 42 -11.86 -12.94 -3.93
N MET A 43 -12.76 -12.50 -4.79
CA MET A 43 -13.16 -11.12 -4.94
C MET A 43 -14.62 -10.95 -4.54
N ASP A 44 -14.87 -9.94 -3.72
CA ASP A 44 -16.21 -9.56 -3.37
C ASP A 44 -16.74 -8.50 -4.35
N SER A 45 -18.06 -8.45 -4.50
CA SER A 45 -18.77 -7.42 -5.26
C SER A 45 -19.47 -6.45 -4.32
N HIS A 46 -19.68 -5.21 -4.76
CA HIS A 46 -20.55 -4.27 -4.08
C HIS A 46 -22.00 -4.81 -4.03
N PHE A 47 -22.80 -4.33 -3.09
CA PHE A 47 -24.21 -4.66 -3.06
C PHE A 47 -24.96 -3.90 -4.16
N VAL A 48 -25.73 -4.60 -4.95
CA VAL A 48 -26.47 -4.01 -6.09
C VAL A 48 -27.75 -3.26 -5.65
N THR A 49 -28.23 -3.51 -4.43
CA THR A 49 -29.41 -2.85 -3.87
C THR A 49 -29.12 -2.41 -2.44
N VAL A 50 -29.20 -1.13 -2.20
CA VAL A 50 -28.96 -0.51 -0.89
C VAL A 50 -30.17 0.33 -0.48
N ARG A 51 -30.60 0.18 0.76
CA ARG A 51 -31.65 0.99 1.37
C ARG A 51 -31.04 2.02 2.30
N TYR A 52 -31.39 3.27 2.08
CA TYR A 52 -30.97 4.43 2.87
C TYR A 52 -32.11 4.88 3.76
N TYR A 53 -31.82 5.14 5.03
CA TYR A 53 -32.77 5.64 6.03
C TYR A 53 -32.31 7.01 6.50
N LEU A 54 -33.19 7.99 6.32
CA LEU A 54 -32.95 9.38 6.66
C LEU A 54 -34.01 9.80 7.69
N ASN A 55 -33.58 10.28 8.85
CA ASN A 55 -34.47 10.85 9.87
C ASN A 55 -34.09 12.30 10.12
N PHE A 56 -35.02 13.23 9.93
CA PHE A 56 -34.72 14.65 10.10
C PHE A 56 -35.95 15.45 10.46
N SER A 57 -35.73 16.63 11.07
CA SER A 57 -36.75 17.60 11.41
C SER A 57 -36.59 18.86 10.58
N LEU A 58 -37.69 19.37 10.02
CA LEU A 58 -37.74 20.63 9.29
C LEU A 58 -38.42 21.70 10.14
N PRO A 59 -37.73 22.78 10.51
CA PRO A 59 -38.37 23.90 11.26
C PRO A 59 -39.32 24.75 10.41
N GLU A 60 -39.18 24.68 9.09
CA GLU A 60 -40.04 25.34 8.08
C GLU A 60 -40.00 24.50 6.78
N ARG A 61 -40.79 24.91 5.78
CA ARG A 61 -40.79 24.26 4.46
C ARG A 61 -39.38 24.25 3.84
N ASP A 62 -38.99 23.11 3.29
CA ASP A 62 -37.73 22.91 2.58
C ASP A 62 -37.92 22.18 1.25
N VAL A 63 -37.02 22.45 0.31
CA VAL A 63 -36.92 21.78 -0.97
C VAL A 63 -35.66 20.94 -0.94
N ILE A 64 -35.83 19.63 -0.82
CA ILE A 64 -34.74 18.69 -0.67
C ILE A 64 -34.46 18.03 -2.02
N LYS A 65 -33.30 18.31 -2.57
CA LYS A 65 -32.77 17.66 -3.79
C LYS A 65 -32.32 16.27 -3.48
N ILE A 66 -32.69 15.31 -4.32
CA ILE A 66 -32.29 13.90 -4.18
C ILE A 66 -31.81 13.40 -5.53
N LYS A 67 -30.62 12.84 -5.56
CA LYS A 67 -30.02 12.19 -6.73
C LYS A 67 -29.44 10.84 -6.33
N ALA A 68 -29.62 9.84 -7.15
CA ALA A 68 -29.03 8.53 -6.94
C ALA A 68 -28.35 8.06 -8.23
N ASP A 69 -27.27 7.32 -8.09
CA ASP A 69 -26.66 6.61 -9.21
C ASP A 69 -27.22 5.18 -9.24
N GLY A 70 -28.25 5.02 -10.07
CA GLY A 70 -29.05 3.82 -10.20
C GLY A 70 -30.56 4.14 -10.28
N THR A 71 -31.38 3.10 -10.40
CA THR A 71 -32.84 3.23 -10.26
C THR A 71 -33.19 3.30 -8.78
N TYR A 72 -34.20 4.11 -8.41
CA TYR A 72 -34.52 4.27 -7.01
C TYR A 72 -36.02 4.58 -6.76
N ASN A 73 -36.48 4.26 -5.55
CA ASN A 73 -37.78 4.57 -5.03
C ASN A 73 -37.63 5.34 -3.72
N ILE A 74 -38.49 6.30 -3.51
CA ILE A 74 -38.57 7.11 -2.28
C ILE A 74 -39.87 6.81 -1.57
N PHE A 75 -39.79 6.42 -0.30
CA PHE A 75 -40.92 6.23 0.60
C PHE A 75 -40.78 7.19 1.79
N ILE A 76 -41.81 7.95 2.07
CA ILE A 76 -41.88 8.86 3.22
C ILE A 76 -42.94 8.31 4.17
N GLU A 77 -42.57 8.06 5.43
CA GLU A 77 -43.51 7.61 6.45
C GLU A 77 -44.68 8.58 6.54
N ASN A 78 -45.90 8.08 6.63
CA ASN A 78 -47.15 8.82 6.65
C ASN A 78 -47.58 9.53 5.34
N LEU A 79 -46.72 9.60 4.30
CA LEU A 79 -47.03 10.16 2.98
C LEU A 79 -47.05 9.09 1.87
N GLY A 80 -46.38 7.97 2.08
CA GLY A 80 -46.30 6.87 1.13
C GLY A 80 -45.17 7.05 0.06
N TYR A 81 -45.29 6.35 -1.05
CA TYR A 81 -44.34 6.43 -2.16
C TYR A 81 -44.48 7.74 -2.93
N VAL A 82 -43.35 8.40 -3.16
CA VAL A 82 -43.27 9.61 -3.99
C VAL A 82 -43.48 9.22 -5.46
N LYS A 83 -44.57 9.74 -6.06
CA LYS A 83 -44.90 9.53 -7.46
C LYS A 83 -44.44 10.73 -8.31
N ASN A 84 -44.09 10.48 -9.57
CA ASN A 84 -43.66 11.49 -10.53
C ASN A 84 -42.54 12.41 -10.02
N PHE A 85 -41.52 11.80 -9.39
CA PHE A 85 -40.38 12.49 -8.81
C PHE A 85 -39.60 13.30 -9.88
N LYS A 86 -39.29 14.57 -9.58
CA LYS A 86 -38.64 15.54 -10.48
C LYS A 86 -37.22 15.90 -10.06
N GLY A 87 -36.56 15.10 -9.22
CA GLY A 87 -35.20 15.35 -8.70
C GLY A 87 -35.21 16.07 -7.35
N TYR A 88 -36.38 16.45 -6.83
CA TYR A 88 -36.56 17.08 -5.52
C TYR A 88 -37.91 16.69 -4.88
N ILE A 89 -37.96 16.81 -3.56
CA ILE A 89 -39.19 16.74 -2.77
C ILE A 89 -39.39 18.06 -2.03
N GLU A 90 -40.63 18.47 -1.92
CA GLU A 90 -41.02 19.64 -1.10
C GLU A 90 -41.75 19.13 0.14
N LEU A 91 -41.23 19.49 1.31
CA LEU A 91 -41.77 19.05 2.59
C LEU A 91 -42.03 20.29 3.45
N ASP A 92 -43.18 20.33 4.11
CA ASP A 92 -43.54 21.39 5.05
C ASP A 92 -42.77 21.19 6.38
N LYS A 93 -42.98 22.10 7.33
CA LYS A 93 -42.47 21.92 8.69
C LYS A 93 -42.94 20.61 9.31
N GLY A 94 -42.04 19.83 9.86
CA GLY A 94 -42.38 18.54 10.48
C GLY A 94 -41.18 17.63 10.67
N ASP A 95 -41.44 16.44 11.23
CA ASP A 95 -40.50 15.36 11.42
C ASP A 95 -40.71 14.30 10.34
N TYR A 96 -39.64 13.85 9.71
CA TYR A 96 -39.70 12.93 8.58
C TYR A 96 -38.80 11.74 8.76
N ALA A 97 -39.32 10.57 8.46
CA ALA A 97 -38.58 9.35 8.23
C ALA A 97 -38.70 8.97 6.75
N VAL A 98 -37.60 9.01 6.04
CA VAL A 98 -37.53 8.76 4.59
C VAL A 98 -36.72 7.55 4.33
N GLN A 99 -37.21 6.62 3.49
CA GLN A 99 -36.49 5.49 3.00
C GLN A 99 -36.27 5.62 1.49
N ILE A 100 -35.02 5.45 1.06
CA ILE A 100 -34.66 5.47 -0.36
C ILE A 100 -33.98 4.16 -0.71
N LEU A 101 -34.62 3.39 -1.58
CA LEU A 101 -34.05 2.15 -2.10
C LEU A 101 -33.38 2.44 -3.43
N VAL A 102 -32.08 2.24 -3.51
CA VAL A 102 -31.28 2.45 -4.74
C VAL A 102 -30.83 1.09 -5.25
N ASN A 103 -31.04 0.83 -6.55
CA ASN A 103 -30.57 -0.37 -7.24
C ASN A 103 -29.67 0.02 -8.41
N ASN A 104 -28.48 -0.55 -8.47
CA ASN A 104 -27.56 -0.43 -9.60
C ASN A 104 -26.77 -1.73 -9.76
N VAL A 105 -27.06 -2.48 -10.81
CA VAL A 105 -26.45 -3.79 -11.06
C VAL A 105 -25.01 -3.67 -11.58
N ALA A 106 -24.72 -2.61 -12.33
CA ALA A 106 -23.44 -2.44 -13.03
C ALA A 106 -22.44 -1.58 -12.28
N LYS A 107 -22.92 -0.72 -11.39
CA LYS A 107 -22.12 0.30 -10.68
C LYS A 107 -22.53 0.37 -9.21
N LEU A 108 -21.78 1.09 -8.41
CA LEU A 108 -22.08 1.34 -6.99
C LEU A 108 -23.42 2.07 -6.83
N PRO A 109 -24.41 1.50 -6.12
CA PRO A 109 -25.58 2.25 -5.69
C PRO A 109 -25.17 3.34 -4.71
N CYS A 110 -25.33 4.60 -5.05
CA CYS A 110 -25.00 5.72 -4.18
C CYS A 110 -26.06 6.81 -4.23
N LEU A 111 -26.11 7.62 -3.18
CA LEU A 111 -27.14 8.60 -2.92
C LEU A 111 -26.54 9.97 -2.59
N TYR A 112 -27.14 11.03 -3.13
CA TYR A 112 -26.85 12.43 -2.82
C TYR A 112 -28.13 13.14 -2.39
N VAL A 113 -28.13 13.80 -1.23
CA VAL A 113 -29.26 14.54 -0.68
C VAL A 113 -28.81 15.91 -0.23
N ASP A 114 -29.42 16.96 -0.75
CA ASP A 114 -29.09 18.35 -0.43
C ASP A 114 -30.34 19.18 -0.16
N GLY A 115 -30.56 19.50 1.09
CA GLY A 115 -31.58 20.42 1.58
C GLY A 115 -30.97 21.53 2.42
N LYS A 116 -31.77 22.51 2.80
CA LYS A 116 -31.34 23.60 3.70
C LYS A 116 -30.99 23.03 5.09
N TYR A 117 -31.79 22.08 5.57
CA TYR A 117 -31.73 21.55 6.94
C TYR A 117 -31.17 20.14 7.03
N PHE A 118 -31.03 19.43 5.92
CA PHE A 118 -30.48 18.07 5.86
C PHE A 118 -29.58 17.90 4.67
N LYS A 119 -28.36 17.34 4.89
CA LYS A 119 -27.37 17.13 3.85
C LYS A 119 -26.69 15.77 4.03
N SER A 120 -26.64 14.94 2.99
CA SER A 120 -25.89 13.70 3.00
C SER A 120 -24.39 13.92 3.20
N GLY A 121 -23.72 13.01 3.88
CA GLY A 121 -22.30 13.11 4.24
C GLY A 121 -21.99 14.04 5.42
N LYS A 122 -22.96 14.87 5.85
CA LYS A 122 -22.92 15.69 7.07
C LYS A 122 -23.84 15.10 8.13
N ASP A 123 -25.10 14.92 7.77
CA ASP A 123 -26.11 14.39 8.67
C ASP A 123 -26.11 12.85 8.61
N ASP A 124 -26.56 12.22 9.69
CA ASP A 124 -26.50 10.78 9.80
C ASP A 124 -27.53 10.10 8.87
N ILE A 125 -27.02 9.27 8.00
CA ILE A 125 -27.79 8.37 7.15
C ILE A 125 -27.42 6.95 7.53
N THR A 126 -28.43 6.13 7.83
CA THR A 126 -28.25 4.70 8.05
C THR A 126 -28.52 3.94 6.76
N VAL A 127 -27.74 2.92 6.49
CA VAL A 127 -27.88 2.04 5.32
C VAL A 127 -28.03 0.60 5.73
N SER A 128 -28.80 -0.14 4.93
CA SER A 128 -28.85 -1.61 5.03
C SER A 128 -28.90 -2.25 3.65
N CYS A 129 -28.44 -3.48 3.57
CA CYS A 129 -28.59 -4.32 2.41
C CYS A 129 -29.08 -5.70 2.84
N GLN A 130 -30.29 -6.08 2.41
CA GLN A 130 -30.94 -7.32 2.80
C GLN A 130 -30.91 -7.52 4.34
N ASP A 131 -30.36 -8.65 4.81
CA ASP A 131 -30.29 -8.99 6.23
C ASP A 131 -28.93 -8.64 6.88
N ASN A 132 -28.08 -7.85 6.20
CA ASN A 132 -26.71 -7.55 6.64
C ASN A 132 -26.60 -6.45 7.73
N GLY A 133 -27.68 -6.15 8.45
CA GLY A 133 -27.65 -5.17 9.54
C GLY A 133 -27.73 -3.71 9.05
N TYR A 134 -27.64 -2.80 10.02
CA TYR A 134 -27.75 -1.35 9.80
C TYR A 134 -26.41 -0.71 10.10
N TYR A 135 -25.89 0.11 9.18
CA TYR A 135 -24.61 0.77 9.28
C TYR A 135 -24.74 2.25 8.98
N LYS A 136 -23.85 3.06 9.49
CA LYS A 136 -23.73 4.46 9.06
C LYS A 136 -23.23 4.48 7.61
N ALA A 137 -23.87 5.27 6.75
CA ALA A 137 -23.44 5.45 5.36
C ALA A 137 -22.02 6.02 5.28
N ALA A 138 -21.20 5.47 4.41
CA ALA A 138 -19.86 5.99 4.12
C ALA A 138 -19.94 7.15 3.12
N SER A 139 -18.97 8.06 3.19
CA SER A 139 -18.76 9.17 2.25
C SER A 139 -17.28 9.53 2.17
N TRP A 140 -16.91 10.25 1.11
CA TRP A 140 -15.52 10.74 0.96
C TRP A 140 -15.50 12.15 0.35
N ILE A 141 -14.72 12.40 -0.70
CA ILE A 141 -14.50 13.71 -1.32
C ILE A 141 -15.61 14.16 -2.29
N PHE A 142 -16.56 13.31 -2.64
CA PHE A 142 -17.54 13.55 -3.71
C PHE A 142 -18.63 14.52 -3.24
N ASP A 143 -18.41 15.82 -3.44
CA ASP A 143 -19.30 16.92 -3.02
C ASP A 143 -19.98 17.63 -4.18
N ASP A 144 -19.83 17.11 -5.41
CA ASP A 144 -20.55 17.58 -6.61
C ASP A 144 -21.64 16.58 -6.99
N GLU A 145 -22.87 17.07 -7.09
CA GLU A 145 -24.04 16.27 -7.49
C GLU A 145 -23.91 15.62 -8.88
N ASN A 146 -23.08 16.18 -9.76
CA ASN A 146 -22.89 15.72 -11.13
C ASN A 146 -21.69 14.78 -11.28
N ASN A 147 -20.91 14.56 -10.23
CA ASN A 147 -19.72 13.72 -10.22
C ASN A 147 -19.86 12.66 -9.12
N SER A 148 -20.44 11.52 -9.47
CA SER A 148 -20.66 10.43 -8.52
C SER A 148 -19.37 9.66 -8.23
N PRO A 149 -19.30 8.87 -7.15
CA PRO A 149 -18.19 7.97 -6.88
C PRO A 149 -17.86 7.01 -8.04
N ASN A 150 -18.84 6.68 -8.87
CA ASN A 150 -18.67 5.82 -10.03
C ASN A 150 -17.82 6.44 -11.16
N ASP A 151 -17.72 7.79 -11.17
CA ASP A 151 -16.94 8.53 -12.16
C ASP A 151 -15.49 8.76 -11.68
N PHE A 152 -15.11 8.22 -10.51
CA PHE A 152 -13.79 8.38 -9.98
C PHE A 152 -12.73 7.77 -10.92
N SER A 153 -11.74 8.58 -11.24
CA SER A 153 -10.54 8.20 -12.00
C SER A 153 -9.40 9.16 -11.66
N LEU A 154 -8.18 8.66 -11.74
CA LEU A 154 -7.01 9.53 -11.62
C LEU A 154 -6.88 10.43 -12.86
N PRO A 155 -6.48 11.70 -12.69
CA PRO A 155 -6.29 12.61 -13.80
C PRO A 155 -5.14 12.16 -14.70
N LEU A 156 -5.30 12.33 -16.01
CA LEU A 156 -4.27 12.06 -17.00
C LEU A 156 -3.61 13.38 -17.45
N CYS A 157 -2.34 13.30 -17.82
CA CYS A 157 -1.59 14.40 -18.44
C CYS A 157 -0.82 13.87 -19.67
N SER A 158 -0.58 14.74 -20.64
CA SER A 158 0.18 14.37 -21.83
C SER A 158 1.67 14.25 -21.50
N CYS A 159 2.28 13.16 -21.97
CA CYS A 159 3.71 12.88 -21.88
C CYS A 159 4.25 12.58 -23.27
N GLU A 160 5.31 13.29 -23.66
CA GLU A 160 6.02 13.07 -24.93
C GLU A 160 7.19 12.11 -24.71
N CYS A 161 7.55 11.30 -25.71
CA CYS A 161 8.78 10.51 -25.66
C CYS A 161 10.02 11.43 -25.72
N GLU A 162 11.11 11.03 -25.09
CA GLU A 162 12.40 11.73 -25.18
C GLU A 162 13.06 11.50 -26.56
N SER A 163 12.86 10.31 -27.12
CA SER A 163 13.39 9.98 -28.45
C SER A 163 12.52 8.99 -29.20
N ALA A 164 12.56 9.08 -30.54
CA ALA A 164 11.95 8.11 -31.43
C ALA A 164 12.90 7.82 -32.61
N LYS A 165 13.03 6.54 -32.98
CA LYS A 165 13.91 6.11 -34.09
C LYS A 165 13.34 4.94 -34.85
N HIS A 166 13.65 4.87 -36.14
CA HIS A 166 13.30 3.70 -36.98
C HIS A 166 14.23 2.54 -36.66
N ILE A 167 13.67 1.38 -36.30
CA ILE A 167 14.37 0.13 -36.06
C ILE A 167 13.52 -1.02 -36.62
N ASN A 168 14.13 -1.98 -37.31
CA ASN A 168 13.51 -3.24 -37.72
C ASN A 168 12.15 -3.08 -38.42
N GLY A 169 12.00 -2.02 -39.24
CA GLY A 169 10.77 -1.74 -39.99
C GLY A 169 9.62 -1.15 -39.15
N GLY A 170 9.90 -0.68 -37.95
CA GLY A 170 8.96 0.01 -37.08
C GLY A 170 9.54 1.27 -36.45
N LEU A 171 8.79 1.89 -35.55
CA LEU A 171 9.22 3.03 -34.75
C LEU A 171 9.43 2.58 -33.29
N PHE A 172 10.59 2.88 -32.75
CA PHE A 172 10.97 2.64 -31.35
C PHE A 172 11.02 3.96 -30.61
N TYR A 173 10.28 4.05 -29.52
CA TYR A 173 10.17 5.21 -28.65
C TYR A 173 10.81 4.93 -27.31
N ASP A 174 11.58 5.87 -26.76
CA ASP A 174 12.06 5.89 -25.37
C ASP A 174 11.44 7.10 -24.66
N PHE A 175 10.74 6.84 -23.55
CA PHE A 175 10.14 7.87 -22.70
C PHE A 175 11.10 8.36 -21.60
N GLY A 176 12.36 7.89 -21.61
CA GLY A 176 13.42 8.28 -20.68
C GLY A 176 13.32 7.57 -19.33
N LYS A 177 12.13 7.29 -18.88
CA LYS A 177 11.83 6.57 -17.62
C LYS A 177 10.53 5.80 -17.74
N GLU A 178 10.30 4.90 -16.78
CA GLU A 178 9.05 4.16 -16.66
C GLU A 178 7.86 5.09 -16.47
N ILE A 179 6.76 4.85 -17.19
CA ILE A 179 5.49 5.56 -17.05
C ILE A 179 4.33 4.57 -17.01
N THR A 180 3.20 4.98 -16.43
CA THR A 180 1.92 4.26 -16.56
C THR A 180 0.96 5.11 -17.37
N ALA A 181 0.65 4.69 -18.61
CA ALA A 181 -0.04 5.53 -19.57
C ALA A 181 -0.96 4.75 -20.51
N LYS A 182 -1.89 5.49 -21.12
CA LYS A 182 -2.58 5.12 -22.38
C LYS A 182 -1.87 5.76 -23.55
N LEU A 183 -1.88 5.12 -24.71
CA LEU A 183 -1.39 5.75 -25.95
C LEU A 183 -2.51 6.53 -26.62
N HIS A 184 -2.17 7.70 -27.13
CA HIS A 184 -3.03 8.56 -27.93
C HIS A 184 -2.42 8.77 -29.32
N PHE A 185 -3.18 8.49 -30.35
CA PHE A 185 -2.83 8.70 -31.74
C PHE A 185 -3.75 9.75 -32.34
N SER A 186 -3.22 10.71 -33.08
CA SER A 186 -4.05 11.73 -33.74
C SER A 186 -4.83 11.18 -34.91
N PHE A 187 -4.36 10.10 -35.57
CA PHE A 187 -5.07 9.26 -36.54
C PHE A 187 -4.30 7.96 -36.80
N VAL A 188 -4.98 6.94 -37.34
CA VAL A 188 -4.40 5.62 -37.65
C VAL A 188 -4.90 5.15 -38.99
N ASN A 189 -4.02 5.13 -40.04
CA ASN A 189 -4.38 4.78 -41.39
C ASN A 189 -4.50 3.27 -41.66
N SER A 190 -3.72 2.47 -40.94
CA SER A 190 -3.78 1.00 -40.94
C SER A 190 -3.53 0.49 -39.54
N ASP A 191 -3.80 -0.78 -39.25
CA ASP A 191 -3.58 -1.38 -37.94
C ASP A 191 -2.15 -1.11 -37.43
N VAL A 192 -2.04 -0.64 -36.18
CA VAL A 192 -0.78 -0.39 -35.52
C VAL A 192 -0.60 -1.43 -34.41
N TYR A 193 0.44 -2.23 -34.50
CA TYR A 193 0.85 -3.19 -33.49
C TYR A 193 1.81 -2.50 -32.53
N CYS A 194 1.47 -2.48 -31.24
CA CYS A 194 2.22 -1.85 -30.18
C CYS A 194 2.79 -2.93 -29.26
N TYR A 195 4.09 -2.86 -28.99
CA TYR A 195 4.82 -3.72 -28.06
C TYR A 195 5.47 -2.85 -27.01
N TYR A 196 5.08 -3.06 -25.77
CA TYR A 196 5.55 -2.27 -24.62
C TYR A 196 6.68 -3.01 -23.92
N GLY A 197 7.61 -2.29 -23.32
CA GLY A 197 8.69 -2.89 -22.54
C GLY A 197 9.20 -1.98 -21.45
N GLU A 198 9.53 -2.57 -20.33
CA GLU A 198 10.33 -1.93 -19.28
C GLU A 198 11.82 -1.93 -19.66
N SER A 199 12.21 -2.81 -20.60
CA SER A 199 13.54 -2.85 -21.23
C SER A 199 13.44 -2.69 -22.74
N PRO A 200 14.52 -2.25 -23.44
CA PRO A 200 14.56 -2.20 -24.91
C PRO A 200 14.36 -3.58 -25.52
N GLU A 201 14.93 -4.63 -24.91
CA GLU A 201 14.84 -6.01 -25.35
C GLU A 201 13.39 -6.49 -25.38
N GLU A 202 12.63 -6.19 -24.31
CA GLU A 202 11.21 -6.55 -24.21
C GLU A 202 10.37 -5.86 -25.29
N ALA A 203 10.53 -4.54 -25.44
CA ALA A 203 9.76 -3.78 -26.44
C ALA A 203 10.05 -4.22 -27.88
N LEU A 204 11.28 -4.64 -28.20
CA LEU A 204 11.69 -5.09 -29.53
C LEU A 204 11.34 -6.56 -29.82
N ASP A 205 10.97 -7.32 -28.80
CA ASP A 205 10.62 -8.74 -28.90
C ASP A 205 9.11 -8.91 -29.09
N SER A 206 8.68 -8.89 -30.35
CA SER A 206 7.25 -9.01 -30.68
C SER A 206 6.62 -10.38 -30.36
N GLU A 207 7.43 -11.38 -30.01
CA GLU A 207 6.95 -12.72 -29.64
C GLU A 207 6.71 -12.84 -28.11
N TYR A 208 7.59 -12.22 -27.30
CA TYR A 208 7.59 -12.42 -25.84
C TYR A 208 7.31 -11.14 -25.03
N SER A 209 7.09 -9.98 -25.68
CA SER A 209 6.66 -8.76 -24.97
C SER A 209 5.44 -9.04 -24.10
N GLU A 210 5.48 -8.70 -22.83
CA GLU A 210 4.41 -9.00 -21.86
C GLU A 210 3.15 -8.17 -22.07
N GLN A 211 3.30 -6.99 -22.66
CA GLN A 211 2.18 -6.08 -22.90
C GLN A 211 2.14 -5.65 -24.36
N THR A 212 0.99 -5.87 -24.99
CA THR A 212 0.77 -5.53 -26.41
C THR A 212 -0.57 -4.84 -26.61
N ASP A 213 -0.74 -4.14 -27.72
CA ASP A 213 -2.02 -3.63 -28.22
C ASP A 213 -2.05 -3.69 -29.75
N VAL A 214 -3.24 -3.82 -30.31
CA VAL A 214 -3.49 -3.63 -31.73
C VAL A 214 -4.51 -2.51 -31.89
N ILE A 215 -4.04 -1.36 -32.37
CA ILE A 215 -4.89 -0.20 -32.62
C ILE A 215 -5.43 -0.32 -34.05
N LYS A 216 -6.73 -0.46 -34.15
CA LYS A 216 -7.40 -0.57 -35.46
C LYS A 216 -7.43 0.75 -36.19
N LYS A 217 -7.47 0.69 -37.53
CA LYS A 217 -7.66 1.87 -38.38
C LYS A 217 -8.77 2.77 -37.85
N CYS A 218 -8.48 4.08 -37.73
CA CYS A 218 -9.37 5.08 -37.16
C CYS A 218 -9.17 6.43 -37.86
N ASP A 219 -10.25 7.02 -38.39
CA ASP A 219 -10.24 8.31 -39.09
C ASP A 219 -10.33 9.50 -38.10
N GLY A 220 -9.57 9.48 -37.02
CA GLY A 220 -9.56 10.51 -36.00
C GLY A 220 -8.70 10.10 -34.80
N GLU A 221 -8.85 10.81 -33.73
CA GLU A 221 -8.09 10.50 -32.50
C GLU A 221 -8.49 9.13 -31.94
N CYS A 222 -7.47 8.35 -31.58
CA CYS A 222 -7.61 7.04 -30.97
C CYS A 222 -6.83 6.99 -29.64
N VAL A 223 -7.43 6.40 -28.62
CA VAL A 223 -6.78 6.17 -27.33
C VAL A 223 -6.87 4.69 -26.98
N THR A 224 -5.76 4.10 -26.49
CA THR A 224 -5.78 2.71 -26.04
C THR A 224 -6.75 2.55 -24.85
N PRO A 225 -7.46 1.41 -24.75
CA PRO A 225 -8.48 1.22 -23.71
C PRO A 225 -7.89 1.20 -22.31
N ASN A 226 -6.74 0.52 -22.15
CA ASN A 226 -6.15 0.24 -20.83
C ASN A 226 -4.81 0.96 -20.65
N LYS A 227 -4.49 1.31 -19.42
CA LYS A 227 -3.17 1.82 -19.03
C LYS A 227 -2.16 0.66 -19.00
N LYS A 228 -0.95 0.92 -19.46
CA LYS A 228 0.18 -0.01 -19.37
C LYS A 228 1.39 0.69 -18.79
N ALA A 229 2.24 -0.06 -18.10
CA ALA A 229 3.49 0.44 -17.57
C ALA A 229 4.63 0.06 -18.52
N PHE A 230 5.42 1.05 -18.91
CA PHE A 230 6.53 0.88 -19.83
C PHE A 230 7.46 2.09 -19.82
N ARG A 231 8.70 1.87 -20.20
CA ARG A 231 9.61 2.94 -20.62
C ARG A 231 9.74 2.98 -22.15
N TYR A 232 9.72 1.81 -22.78
CA TYR A 232 9.95 1.66 -24.21
C TYR A 232 8.69 1.19 -24.91
N LEU A 233 8.49 1.70 -26.12
CA LEU A 233 7.40 1.29 -27.00
C LEU A 233 7.95 1.03 -28.38
N PHE A 234 7.63 -0.13 -28.95
CA PHE A 234 7.89 -0.41 -30.34
C PHE A 234 6.58 -0.57 -31.10
N THR A 235 6.47 0.10 -32.26
CA THR A 235 5.26 0.05 -33.08
C THR A 235 5.57 -0.42 -34.47
N LYS A 236 4.68 -1.25 -35.03
CA LYS A 236 4.70 -1.66 -36.45
C LYS A 236 3.38 -1.31 -37.11
N SER A 237 3.43 -0.73 -38.31
CA SER A 237 2.25 -0.41 -39.13
C SER A 237 2.60 -0.49 -40.61
N ALA A 238 1.63 -0.88 -41.44
CA ALA A 238 1.81 -0.91 -42.91
C ALA A 238 1.83 0.49 -43.51
N GLU A 239 1.10 1.44 -42.92
CA GLU A 239 1.01 2.84 -43.36
C GLU A 239 1.37 3.79 -42.22
N PRO A 240 1.81 5.02 -42.53
CA PRO A 240 2.07 6.03 -41.48
C PRO A 240 0.82 6.32 -40.66
N TYR A 241 1.01 6.53 -39.38
CA TYR A 241 0.01 7.04 -38.43
C TYR A 241 0.40 8.45 -37.94
N GLY A 242 -0.54 9.14 -37.31
CA GLY A 242 -0.35 10.49 -36.83
C GLY A 242 0.54 10.58 -35.58
N LYS A 243 0.59 11.76 -34.97
CA LYS A 243 1.38 11.95 -33.76
C LYS A 243 0.94 10.97 -32.68
N LEU A 244 1.94 10.30 -32.05
CA LEU A 244 1.76 9.47 -30.89
C LEU A 244 2.21 10.24 -29.66
N THR A 245 1.36 10.27 -28.62
CA THR A 245 1.66 10.78 -27.28
C THR A 245 1.19 9.79 -26.25
N ALA A 246 1.80 9.78 -25.07
CA ALA A 246 1.28 9.03 -23.94
C ALA A 246 0.37 9.92 -23.08
N LEU A 247 -0.72 9.36 -22.57
CA LEU A 247 -1.57 9.97 -21.55
C LEU A 247 -1.24 9.28 -20.23
N GLU A 248 -0.27 9.87 -19.53
CA GLU A 248 0.26 9.37 -18.25
C GLU A 248 -0.67 9.73 -17.11
N GLU A 249 -0.81 8.85 -16.12
CA GLU A 249 -1.43 9.23 -14.85
C GLU A 249 -0.61 10.33 -14.20
N LYS A 250 -1.28 11.46 -13.90
CA LYS A 250 -0.61 12.61 -13.31
C LYS A 250 0.12 12.19 -12.03
N PRO A 251 1.45 12.38 -11.97
CA PRO A 251 2.21 12.04 -10.78
C PRO A 251 1.78 12.87 -9.56
N ASP A 252 1.65 12.20 -8.42
CA ASP A 252 1.46 12.89 -7.15
C ASP A 252 2.76 13.57 -6.70
N VAL A 253 2.61 14.62 -5.90
CA VAL A 253 3.75 15.32 -5.30
C VAL A 253 4.12 14.66 -3.98
N PRO A 254 5.35 14.14 -3.82
CA PRO A 254 5.80 13.60 -2.55
C PRO A 254 5.86 14.69 -1.48
N LYS A 255 5.54 14.31 -0.24
CA LYS A 255 5.62 15.21 0.94
C LYS A 255 6.99 15.14 1.63
N CYS A 256 7.88 14.27 1.17
CA CYS A 256 9.24 14.15 1.66
C CYS A 256 10.24 14.83 0.72
N SER A 257 11.40 15.16 1.28
CA SER A 257 12.59 15.53 0.50
C SER A 257 13.84 15.02 1.22
N PHE A 258 14.85 14.66 0.45
CA PHE A 258 16.17 14.31 0.96
C PHE A 258 17.21 14.80 -0.03
N LYS A 259 18.24 15.47 0.49
CA LYS A 259 19.40 15.95 -0.27
C LYS A 259 20.66 15.62 0.50
N CYS A 260 21.63 15.01 -0.15
CA CYS A 260 22.94 14.73 0.43
C CYS A 260 24.03 14.87 -0.61
N LYS A 261 25.30 14.87 -0.17
CA LYS A 261 26.47 14.96 -1.06
C LYS A 261 26.80 13.62 -1.74
N ASP A 262 26.30 12.52 -1.23
CA ASP A 262 26.48 11.19 -1.79
C ASP A 262 25.55 11.00 -2.99
N GLU A 263 26.10 11.13 -4.19
CA GLU A 263 25.35 11.11 -5.45
C GLU A 263 24.64 9.78 -5.68
N LEU A 264 25.26 8.65 -5.28
CA LEU A 264 24.62 7.33 -5.42
C LEU A 264 23.43 7.20 -4.47
N LEU A 265 23.59 7.58 -3.21
CA LEU A 265 22.51 7.52 -2.23
C LEU A 265 21.37 8.48 -2.62
N GLN A 266 21.68 9.66 -3.17
CA GLN A 266 20.68 10.60 -3.69
C GLN A 266 19.89 9.98 -4.84
N ARG A 267 20.58 9.38 -5.83
CA ARG A 267 19.91 8.71 -6.95
C ARG A 267 19.03 7.55 -6.50
N ILE A 268 19.50 6.74 -5.53
CA ILE A 268 18.71 5.65 -4.95
C ILE A 268 17.43 6.21 -4.30
N PHE A 269 17.53 7.27 -3.53
CA PHE A 269 16.37 7.89 -2.89
C PHE A 269 15.38 8.43 -3.94
N ASP A 270 15.82 9.19 -4.91
CA ASP A 270 14.97 9.80 -5.93
C ASP A 270 14.27 8.71 -6.78
N THR A 271 14.99 7.67 -7.16
CA THR A 271 14.43 6.52 -7.89
C THR A 271 13.41 5.76 -7.03
N SER A 272 13.65 5.62 -5.72
CA SER A 272 12.69 5.00 -4.79
C SER A 272 11.38 5.78 -4.71
N VAL A 273 11.47 7.11 -4.58
CA VAL A 273 10.29 7.99 -4.54
C VAL A 273 9.51 7.90 -5.85
N TYR A 274 10.20 7.87 -6.99
CA TYR A 274 9.58 7.72 -8.30
C TYR A 274 8.90 6.35 -8.46
N THR A 275 9.59 5.26 -8.13
CA THR A 275 9.05 3.90 -8.18
C THR A 275 7.76 3.78 -7.36
N PHE A 276 7.79 4.26 -6.12
CA PHE A 276 6.61 4.19 -5.26
C PHE A 276 5.45 5.04 -5.80
N GLY A 277 5.74 6.21 -6.38
CA GLY A 277 4.74 7.08 -7.02
C GLY A 277 4.00 6.42 -8.19
N LEU A 278 4.66 5.49 -8.92
CA LEU A 278 4.02 4.70 -9.97
C LEU A 278 3.14 3.56 -9.43
N CYS A 279 3.45 3.05 -8.25
CA CYS A 279 2.70 1.95 -7.62
C CYS A 279 1.62 2.43 -6.61
N LYS A 280 1.66 3.71 -6.20
CA LYS A 280 0.63 4.33 -5.36
C LYS A 280 -0.37 5.05 -6.25
N LYS A 281 -1.48 4.43 -6.52
CA LYS A 281 -2.54 4.88 -7.43
C LYS A 281 -3.90 4.94 -6.70
N GLU A 282 -4.97 4.46 -7.32
CA GLU A 282 -6.26 4.26 -6.64
C GLU A 282 -6.09 3.42 -5.37
N PHE A 283 -5.21 2.43 -5.46
CA PHE A 283 -4.75 1.56 -4.37
C PHE A 283 -3.24 1.55 -4.33
N ILE A 284 -2.68 0.99 -3.28
CA ILE A 284 -1.27 0.58 -3.26
C ILE A 284 -1.21 -0.78 -3.93
N ILE A 285 -0.55 -0.83 -5.09
CA ILE A 285 -0.37 -2.05 -5.88
C ILE A 285 1.08 -2.54 -5.79
N ASP A 286 1.30 -3.82 -6.07
CA ASP A 286 2.60 -4.47 -6.06
C ASP A 286 3.55 -3.95 -7.15
N GLY A 287 3.22 -4.16 -8.41
CA GLY A 287 4.00 -3.78 -9.56
C GLY A 287 3.20 -3.01 -10.62
N ALA A 288 3.87 -2.17 -11.37
CA ALA A 288 3.22 -1.33 -12.38
C ALA A 288 2.93 -2.08 -13.69
N LYS A 289 3.81 -3.00 -14.11
CA LYS A 289 3.65 -3.78 -15.35
C LYS A 289 2.73 -4.97 -15.16
N ARG A 290 3.02 -5.81 -14.18
CA ARG A 290 2.38 -7.10 -13.99
C ARG A 290 1.77 -7.20 -12.60
N ASP A 291 0.84 -8.10 -12.45
CA ASP A 291 -0.14 -8.22 -11.38
C ASP A 291 -0.96 -6.94 -11.22
N ARG A 292 -0.36 -5.80 -10.93
CA ARG A 292 -1.06 -4.51 -10.71
C ARG A 292 -2.16 -4.67 -9.66
N TRP A 293 -1.84 -5.37 -8.59
CA TRP A 293 -2.78 -5.89 -7.61
C TRP A 293 -2.44 -5.39 -6.21
N ALA A 294 -3.44 -5.35 -5.33
CA ALA A 294 -3.21 -5.14 -3.91
C ALA A 294 -2.95 -6.50 -3.24
N TRP A 295 -1.69 -6.79 -2.94
CA TRP A 295 -1.26 -7.90 -2.13
C TRP A 295 -1.00 -7.42 -0.71
N SER A 296 -1.49 -8.13 0.32
CA SER A 296 -1.48 -7.62 1.70
C SER A 296 -0.07 -7.50 2.29
N GLY A 297 0.83 -8.44 1.98
CA GLY A 297 2.23 -8.35 2.41
C GLY A 297 2.95 -7.15 1.78
N ASP A 298 2.76 -6.95 0.47
CA ASP A 298 3.24 -5.78 -0.27
C ASP A 298 2.65 -4.48 0.27
N THR A 299 1.35 -4.48 0.54
CA THR A 299 0.63 -3.32 1.11
C THR A 299 1.21 -2.94 2.48
N TYR A 300 1.55 -3.90 3.34
CA TYR A 300 2.12 -3.62 4.66
C TYR A 300 3.44 -2.86 4.54
N GLN A 301 4.38 -3.40 3.77
CA GLN A 301 5.67 -2.74 3.55
C GLN A 301 5.52 -1.40 2.84
N SER A 302 4.69 -1.35 1.80
CA SER A 302 4.44 -0.15 1.01
C SER A 302 3.74 0.95 1.81
N ALA A 303 2.86 0.60 2.75
CA ALA A 303 2.27 1.56 3.68
C ALA A 303 3.33 2.19 4.59
N LEU A 304 4.32 1.41 5.07
CA LEU A 304 5.45 1.94 5.83
C LEU A 304 6.28 2.92 4.99
N VAL A 305 6.54 2.61 3.71
CA VAL A 305 7.21 3.53 2.76
C VAL A 305 6.36 4.78 2.52
N ASN A 306 5.04 4.62 2.35
CA ASN A 306 4.10 5.73 2.14
C ASN A 306 4.11 6.74 3.30
N TYR A 307 4.20 6.29 4.54
CA TYR A 307 4.21 7.19 5.70
C TYR A 307 5.43 8.10 5.76
N TYR A 308 6.52 7.75 5.06
CA TYR A 308 7.72 8.57 4.95
C TYR A 308 7.83 9.34 3.62
N SER A 309 6.94 9.09 2.66
CA SER A 309 7.01 9.71 1.33
C SER A 309 5.79 10.57 1.02
N TYR A 310 4.70 9.98 0.60
CA TYR A 310 3.49 10.69 0.20
C TYR A 310 2.54 10.96 1.36
N PHE A 311 2.60 10.16 2.41
CA PHE A 311 1.73 10.21 3.57
C PHE A 311 0.24 10.25 3.17
N ASP A 312 -0.12 9.39 2.23
CA ASP A 312 -1.48 9.23 1.72
C ASP A 312 -2.23 8.15 2.53
N ALA A 313 -2.84 8.57 3.62
CA ALA A 313 -3.61 7.66 4.47
C ALA A 313 -4.85 7.10 3.78
N ASP A 314 -5.45 7.86 2.83
CA ASP A 314 -6.66 7.43 2.14
C ASP A 314 -6.40 6.29 1.18
N ALA A 315 -5.26 6.29 0.46
CA ALA A 315 -4.87 5.16 -0.38
C ALA A 315 -4.65 3.89 0.46
N VAL A 316 -3.99 4.00 1.63
CA VAL A 316 -3.82 2.87 2.56
C VAL A 316 -5.17 2.35 3.05
N LYS A 317 -6.06 3.23 3.52
CA LYS A 317 -7.41 2.85 3.98
C LYS A 317 -8.20 2.12 2.90
N ARG A 318 -8.25 2.70 1.69
CA ARG A 318 -8.94 2.06 0.55
C ARG A 318 -8.40 0.68 0.27
N THR A 319 -7.09 0.51 0.30
CA THR A 319 -6.44 -0.78 0.06
C THR A 319 -6.81 -1.78 1.15
N LEU A 320 -6.74 -1.41 2.43
CA LEU A 320 -7.10 -2.28 3.55
C LEU A 320 -8.58 -2.66 3.55
N VAL A 321 -9.46 -1.73 3.17
CA VAL A 321 -10.92 -1.98 3.07
C VAL A 321 -11.24 -2.91 1.89
N ALA A 322 -10.58 -2.73 0.74
CA ALA A 322 -10.75 -3.63 -0.39
C ALA A 322 -10.26 -5.07 -0.07
N LEU A 323 -9.10 -5.18 0.58
CA LEU A 323 -8.48 -6.46 0.94
C LEU A 323 -9.31 -7.26 1.96
N LYS A 324 -9.95 -6.60 2.94
CA LYS A 324 -10.77 -7.33 3.92
C LYS A 324 -11.98 -8.01 3.31
N GLY A 325 -12.45 -7.54 2.16
CA GLY A 325 -13.63 -8.09 1.48
C GLY A 325 -14.93 -7.97 2.26
N LYS A 326 -15.81 -8.95 2.10
CA LYS A 326 -17.13 -9.08 2.75
C LYS A 326 -17.25 -10.36 3.54
N GLU A 327 -18.25 -10.43 4.40
CA GLU A 327 -18.62 -11.65 5.10
C GLU A 327 -19.25 -12.71 4.18
N PRO A 328 -19.08 -13.99 4.50
CA PRO A 328 -18.37 -14.56 5.66
C PRO A 328 -16.84 -14.56 5.46
N VAL A 329 -16.08 -14.30 6.54
CA VAL A 329 -14.61 -14.47 6.56
C VAL A 329 -14.31 -15.96 6.72
N ASN A 330 -13.93 -16.62 5.63
CA ASN A 330 -13.70 -18.06 5.56
C ASN A 330 -12.40 -18.43 4.80
N SER A 331 -11.64 -17.47 4.38
CA SER A 331 -10.35 -17.65 3.71
C SER A 331 -9.34 -16.58 4.16
N TYR A 332 -8.07 -16.89 4.02
CA TYR A 332 -7.00 -15.91 4.22
C TYR A 332 -7.13 -14.75 3.25
N ILE A 333 -6.59 -13.60 3.63
CA ILE A 333 -6.46 -12.44 2.73
C ILE A 333 -5.53 -12.83 1.58
N ASN A 334 -5.95 -12.56 0.36
CA ASN A 334 -5.29 -13.00 -0.87
C ASN A 334 -5.05 -14.54 -0.95
N HIS A 335 -5.75 -15.36 -0.19
CA HIS A 335 -5.52 -16.79 -0.01
C HIS A 335 -4.13 -17.17 0.56
N ILE A 336 -3.42 -16.20 1.12
CA ILE A 336 -2.07 -16.36 1.65
C ILE A 336 -2.11 -16.24 3.17
N MET A 337 -1.52 -17.20 3.88
CA MET A 337 -1.58 -17.31 5.33
C MET A 337 -0.92 -16.10 6.02
N ASP A 338 0.35 -15.84 5.74
CA ASP A 338 1.15 -14.74 6.26
C ASP A 338 0.54 -13.36 5.93
N TYR A 339 -0.08 -13.21 4.76
CA TYR A 339 -0.72 -11.96 4.32
C TYR A 339 -1.89 -11.55 5.21
N THR A 340 -2.56 -12.50 5.84
CA THR A 340 -3.61 -12.20 6.83
C THR A 340 -3.04 -11.54 8.08
N SER A 341 -1.89 -12.02 8.56
CA SER A 341 -1.17 -11.40 9.67
C SER A 341 -0.68 -9.99 9.29
N TYR A 342 -0.09 -9.79 8.13
CA TYR A 342 0.33 -8.47 7.64
C TYR A 342 -0.83 -7.47 7.53
N TRP A 343 -2.03 -7.91 7.13
CA TRP A 343 -3.20 -7.04 7.11
C TRP A 343 -3.57 -6.53 8.52
N ILE A 344 -3.51 -7.40 9.53
CA ILE A 344 -3.75 -7.02 10.93
C ILE A 344 -2.73 -5.98 11.39
N LEU A 345 -1.44 -6.20 11.09
CA LEU A 345 -0.37 -5.24 11.39
C LEU A 345 -0.60 -3.90 10.70
N SER A 346 -1.03 -3.91 9.44
CA SER A 346 -1.29 -2.70 8.65
C SER A 346 -2.39 -1.83 9.24
N VAL A 347 -3.46 -2.43 9.78
CA VAL A 347 -4.56 -1.70 10.44
C VAL A 347 -4.04 -0.95 11.67
N TYR A 348 -3.19 -1.59 12.48
CA TYR A 348 -2.64 -0.94 13.67
C TYR A 348 -1.59 0.11 13.32
N ASP A 349 -0.72 -0.15 12.36
CA ASP A 349 0.31 0.80 11.94
C ASP A 349 -0.29 2.06 11.32
N LEU A 350 -1.41 1.97 10.61
CA LEU A 350 -2.12 3.17 10.15
C LEU A 350 -2.41 4.11 11.33
N PHE A 351 -2.91 3.59 12.44
CA PHE A 351 -3.11 4.41 13.65
C PHE A 351 -1.78 4.95 14.21
N ARG A 352 -0.74 4.13 14.29
CA ARG A 352 0.55 4.55 14.84
C ARG A 352 1.11 5.75 14.09
N TYR A 353 1.01 5.75 12.76
CA TYR A 353 1.54 6.82 11.91
C TYR A 353 0.60 8.02 11.78
N THR A 354 -0.71 7.82 11.70
CA THR A 354 -1.68 8.89 11.42
C THR A 354 -2.45 9.36 12.66
N GLY A 355 -2.60 8.50 13.66
CA GLY A 355 -3.43 8.74 14.82
C GLY A 355 -4.92 8.46 14.60
N ASP A 356 -5.31 7.89 13.45
CA ASP A 356 -6.70 7.62 13.11
C ASP A 356 -7.28 6.45 13.91
N LYS A 357 -7.77 6.78 15.11
CA LYS A 357 -8.43 5.81 16.00
C LYS A 357 -9.79 5.35 15.45
N GLU A 358 -10.49 6.20 14.72
CA GLU A 358 -11.82 5.86 14.21
C GLU A 358 -11.74 4.76 13.16
N PHE A 359 -10.72 4.78 12.30
CA PHE A 359 -10.49 3.69 11.37
C PHE A 359 -10.21 2.35 12.08
N VAL A 360 -9.42 2.37 13.18
CA VAL A 360 -9.20 1.15 13.97
C VAL A 360 -10.51 0.62 14.56
N LYS A 361 -11.36 1.50 15.11
CA LYS A 361 -12.68 1.10 15.63
C LYS A 361 -13.56 0.45 14.56
N GLU A 362 -13.54 1.02 13.34
CA GLU A 362 -14.29 0.49 12.21
C GLU A 362 -13.76 -0.90 11.79
N MET A 363 -12.43 -1.08 11.78
CA MET A 363 -11.80 -2.34 11.36
C MET A 363 -11.76 -3.40 12.46
N LEU A 364 -11.90 -3.05 13.73
CA LEU A 364 -11.74 -3.98 14.85
C LEU A 364 -12.63 -5.24 14.77
N PRO A 365 -13.92 -5.17 14.36
CA PRO A 365 -14.74 -6.36 14.15
C PRO A 365 -14.18 -7.31 13.09
N TRP A 366 -13.55 -6.77 12.04
CA TRP A 366 -12.91 -7.53 10.97
C TRP A 366 -11.60 -8.16 11.42
N VAL A 367 -10.78 -7.40 12.15
CA VAL A 367 -9.55 -7.92 12.78
C VAL A 367 -9.87 -9.11 13.66
N LYS A 368 -10.92 -9.01 14.50
CA LYS A 368 -11.40 -10.13 15.33
C LYS A 368 -11.70 -11.38 14.50
N LYS A 369 -12.41 -11.22 13.37
CA LYS A 369 -12.79 -12.36 12.50
C LYS A 369 -11.56 -13.02 11.87
N TYR A 370 -10.59 -12.23 11.42
CA TYR A 370 -9.34 -12.75 10.87
C TYR A 370 -8.47 -13.41 11.94
N VAL A 371 -8.41 -12.87 13.15
CA VAL A 371 -7.75 -13.52 14.29
C VAL A 371 -8.41 -14.87 14.60
N CYS A 372 -9.74 -14.91 14.66
CA CYS A 372 -10.47 -16.17 14.86
C CYS A 372 -10.24 -17.18 13.71
N LEU A 373 -10.13 -16.71 12.46
CA LEU A 373 -9.76 -17.56 11.33
C LEU A 373 -8.37 -18.17 11.53
N LEU A 374 -7.35 -17.36 11.86
CA LEU A 374 -5.99 -17.85 12.11
C LEU A 374 -5.95 -18.82 13.30
N GLU A 375 -6.61 -18.51 14.42
CA GLU A 375 -6.73 -19.42 15.56
C GLU A 375 -7.39 -20.76 15.18
N SER A 376 -8.38 -20.76 14.30
CA SER A 376 -9.05 -21.99 13.83
C SER A 376 -8.15 -22.86 12.95
N ARG A 377 -7.05 -22.32 12.45
CA ARG A 377 -6.06 -23.01 11.61
C ARG A 377 -4.83 -23.48 12.40
N CYS A 378 -4.85 -23.29 13.71
CA CYS A 378 -3.81 -23.80 14.57
C CYS A 378 -3.96 -25.30 14.86
N ASP A 379 -2.84 -25.99 15.02
CA ASP A 379 -2.80 -27.37 15.46
C ASP A 379 -3.15 -27.52 16.96
N LYS A 380 -3.13 -28.76 17.46
CA LYS A 380 -3.38 -29.06 18.88
C LYS A 380 -2.37 -28.42 19.85
N ASP A 381 -1.16 -28.11 19.37
CA ASP A 381 -0.10 -27.48 20.15
C ASP A 381 -0.21 -25.95 20.10
N GLY A 382 -1.14 -25.41 19.28
CA GLY A 382 -1.43 -23.99 19.11
C GLY A 382 -0.56 -23.30 18.05
N PHE A 383 0.14 -24.05 17.21
CA PHE A 383 0.90 -23.52 16.08
C PHE A 383 0.02 -23.38 14.84
N LEU A 384 0.12 -22.24 14.19
CA LEU A 384 -0.46 -22.05 12.86
C LEU A 384 0.19 -23.04 11.90
N THR A 385 -0.62 -23.85 11.22
CA THR A 385 -0.12 -24.95 10.40
C THR A 385 -0.72 -24.95 9.00
N TYR A 386 0.08 -25.39 8.03
CA TYR A 386 -0.36 -25.61 6.66
C TYR A 386 -1.44 -26.70 6.57
N HIS A 387 -2.50 -26.44 5.83
CA HIS A 387 -3.50 -27.41 5.41
C HIS A 387 -3.49 -27.53 3.88
N GLU A 388 -3.96 -28.66 3.36
CA GLU A 388 -4.03 -28.88 1.92
C GLU A 388 -4.80 -27.75 1.20
N GLY A 389 -4.17 -27.14 0.21
CA GLY A 389 -4.69 -25.98 -0.53
C GLY A 389 -4.33 -24.61 0.04
N ASP A 390 -3.67 -24.55 1.20
CA ASP A 390 -3.16 -23.28 1.72
C ASP A 390 -1.95 -22.80 0.88
N TRP A 391 -1.77 -21.50 0.84
CA TRP A 391 -0.57 -20.87 0.31
C TRP A 391 0.15 -20.12 1.43
N VAL A 392 1.40 -20.51 1.69
CA VAL A 392 2.34 -19.83 2.59
C VAL A 392 3.44 -19.25 1.71
N PHE A 393 3.48 -17.93 1.60
CA PHE A 393 4.35 -17.26 0.63
C PHE A 393 5.76 -17.02 1.19
N ILE A 394 5.89 -16.31 2.26
CA ILE A 394 7.11 -15.79 2.91
C ILE A 394 7.94 -14.92 1.95
N ASP A 395 8.53 -15.51 0.91
CA ASP A 395 9.36 -14.83 -0.10
C ASP A 395 9.46 -15.67 -1.39
N TRP A 396 9.91 -15.06 -2.47
CA TRP A 396 10.30 -15.74 -3.70
C TRP A 396 11.67 -16.44 -3.51
N ALA A 397 11.67 -17.53 -2.80
CA ALA A 397 12.84 -18.38 -2.55
C ALA A 397 12.42 -19.84 -2.45
N GLU A 398 13.34 -20.76 -2.74
CA GLU A 398 13.06 -22.19 -2.64
C GLU A 398 13.03 -22.63 -1.16
N MET A 399 11.80 -22.92 -0.67
CA MET A 399 11.53 -23.31 0.71
C MET A 399 10.43 -24.38 0.77
N ASP A 400 10.49 -25.31 1.73
CA ASP A 400 9.37 -26.18 2.08
C ASP A 400 8.52 -25.51 3.18
N ASN A 401 7.48 -24.79 2.76
CA ASN A 401 6.57 -24.09 3.65
C ASN A 401 5.39 -24.95 4.13
N MET A 402 5.42 -26.27 3.90
CA MET A 402 4.40 -27.17 4.40
C MET A 402 4.64 -27.51 5.88
N GLY A 403 3.58 -27.54 6.69
CA GLY A 403 3.64 -27.79 8.12
C GLY A 403 3.65 -26.50 8.95
N GLU A 404 4.36 -26.50 10.05
CA GLU A 404 4.51 -25.34 10.92
C GLU A 404 5.84 -24.65 10.63
N THR A 405 5.81 -23.47 10.00
CA THR A 405 7.03 -22.66 9.82
C THR A 405 7.24 -21.74 11.02
N SER A 406 8.48 -21.57 11.45
CA SER A 406 8.82 -20.66 12.55
C SER A 406 8.51 -19.21 12.22
N PHE A 407 8.60 -18.82 10.96
CA PHE A 407 8.23 -17.50 10.46
C PHE A 407 6.75 -17.18 10.74
N GLU A 408 5.84 -18.09 10.36
CA GLU A 408 4.40 -17.90 10.57
C GLU A 408 4.04 -17.73 12.05
N GLN A 409 4.71 -18.46 12.93
CA GLN A 409 4.45 -18.34 14.37
C GLN A 409 4.83 -16.95 14.89
N ILE A 410 5.97 -16.42 14.44
CA ILE A 410 6.48 -15.12 14.89
C ILE A 410 5.61 -13.98 14.40
N ILE A 411 5.21 -14.00 13.12
CA ILE A 411 4.34 -12.94 12.58
C ILE A 411 2.92 -13.03 13.19
N PHE A 412 2.43 -14.24 13.45
CA PHE A 412 1.13 -14.42 14.11
C PHE A 412 1.17 -13.95 15.58
N ALA A 413 2.27 -14.22 16.31
CA ALA A 413 2.46 -13.69 17.66
C ALA A 413 2.42 -12.15 17.69
N GLU A 414 3.06 -11.48 16.70
CA GLU A 414 2.99 -10.03 16.59
C GLU A 414 1.58 -9.54 16.19
N ALA A 415 0.88 -10.27 15.31
CA ALA A 415 -0.50 -9.95 14.95
C ALA A 415 -1.45 -10.05 16.17
N LEU A 416 -1.30 -11.06 17.03
CA LEU A 416 -2.05 -11.19 18.29
C LEU A 416 -1.77 -10.03 19.25
N LYS A 417 -0.50 -9.63 19.37
CA LYS A 417 -0.11 -8.49 20.19
C LYS A 417 -0.69 -7.17 19.65
N ASN A 418 -0.63 -6.94 18.34
CA ASN A 418 -1.23 -5.75 17.73
C ASN A 418 -2.76 -5.74 17.88
N TYR A 419 -3.41 -6.90 17.81
CA TYR A 419 -4.84 -7.00 18.11
C TYR A 419 -5.16 -6.64 19.55
N ALA A 420 -4.36 -7.11 20.53
CA ALA A 420 -4.50 -6.74 21.93
C ALA A 420 -4.38 -5.20 22.13
N GLU A 421 -3.39 -4.57 21.47
CA GLU A 421 -3.20 -3.12 21.50
C GLU A 421 -4.38 -2.36 20.88
N MET A 422 -4.97 -2.87 19.80
CA MET A 422 -6.18 -2.31 19.17
C MET A 422 -7.40 -2.43 20.08
N LEU A 423 -7.54 -3.55 20.83
CA LEU A 423 -8.60 -3.73 21.82
C LEU A 423 -8.47 -2.66 22.92
N GLU A 424 -7.28 -2.49 23.52
CA GLU A 424 -7.05 -1.48 24.56
C GLU A 424 -7.26 -0.06 24.03
N LEU A 425 -6.80 0.23 22.80
CA LEU A 425 -7.05 1.50 22.14
C LEU A 425 -8.55 1.82 22.04
N CYS A 426 -9.37 0.80 21.79
CA CYS A 426 -10.82 0.92 21.70
C CYS A 426 -11.58 0.83 23.04
N GLY A 427 -10.87 0.61 24.14
CA GLY A 427 -11.44 0.54 25.48
C GLY A 427 -11.90 -0.87 25.91
N PHE A 428 -11.43 -1.90 25.22
CA PHE A 428 -11.65 -3.31 25.58
C PHE A 428 -10.41 -3.89 26.24
N ASP A 429 -10.56 -5.00 26.96
CA ASP A 429 -9.45 -5.73 27.56
C ASP A 429 -8.66 -6.52 26.51
N GLY A 430 -7.37 -6.22 26.34
CA GLY A 430 -6.42 -6.92 25.46
C GLY A 430 -5.64 -8.04 26.13
N GLY A 431 -5.79 -8.21 27.45
CA GLY A 431 -4.94 -9.07 28.28
C GLY A 431 -4.88 -10.54 27.86
N GLU A 432 -5.97 -11.09 27.33
CA GLU A 432 -6.00 -12.46 26.78
C GLU A 432 -5.05 -12.61 25.58
N TYR A 433 -5.08 -11.67 24.65
CA TYR A 433 -4.30 -11.74 23.41
C TYR A 433 -2.82 -11.41 23.63
N PHE A 434 -2.48 -10.54 24.59
CA PHE A 434 -1.09 -10.41 25.04
C PHE A 434 -0.52 -11.72 25.59
N LYS A 435 -1.31 -12.45 26.40
CA LYS A 435 -0.91 -13.77 26.92
C LYS A 435 -0.76 -14.80 25.79
N LYS A 436 -1.70 -14.84 24.84
CA LYS A 436 -1.62 -15.74 23.68
C LYS A 436 -0.37 -15.47 22.83
N SER A 437 -0.07 -14.20 22.56
CA SER A 437 1.15 -13.79 21.84
C SER A 437 2.41 -14.26 22.56
N ALA A 438 2.52 -13.98 23.86
CA ALA A 438 3.66 -14.41 24.67
C ALA A 438 3.83 -15.93 24.72
N LEU A 439 2.74 -16.67 24.92
CA LEU A 439 2.77 -18.13 24.95
C LEU A 439 3.16 -18.73 23.59
N LEU A 440 2.66 -18.18 22.50
CA LEU A 440 3.03 -18.62 21.15
C LEU A 440 4.54 -18.39 20.90
N TRP A 441 5.07 -17.23 21.31
CA TRP A 441 6.49 -16.94 21.25
C TRP A 441 7.33 -17.94 22.08
N GLU A 442 6.96 -18.18 23.34
CA GLU A 442 7.67 -19.14 24.22
C GLU A 442 7.74 -20.53 23.59
N LYS A 443 6.61 -21.03 23.08
CA LYS A 443 6.56 -22.33 22.37
C LYS A 443 7.39 -22.32 21.09
N THR A 444 7.38 -21.20 20.34
CA THR A 444 8.17 -21.06 19.12
C THR A 444 9.67 -21.17 19.41
N VAL A 445 10.13 -20.54 20.49
CA VAL A 445 11.50 -20.65 20.97
C VAL A 445 11.81 -22.10 21.38
N GLU A 446 10.95 -22.73 22.19
CA GLU A 446 11.15 -24.10 22.66
C GLU A 446 11.31 -25.09 21.50
N VAL A 447 10.49 -24.97 20.47
CA VAL A 447 10.47 -25.92 19.34
C VAL A 447 11.52 -25.57 18.29
N PHE A 448 11.60 -24.31 17.85
CA PHE A 448 12.33 -23.94 16.64
C PHE A 448 13.68 -23.27 16.88
N TYR A 449 13.97 -22.73 18.07
CA TYR A 449 15.28 -22.12 18.36
C TYR A 449 16.31 -23.18 18.74
N LYS A 450 17.28 -23.40 17.87
CA LYS A 450 18.33 -24.42 18.07
C LYS A 450 19.69 -23.85 17.67
N ASN A 451 20.69 -24.08 18.49
CA ASN A 451 22.08 -23.70 18.19
C ASN A 451 22.27 -22.21 17.80
N GLY A 452 21.50 -21.31 18.44
CA GLY A 452 21.62 -19.87 18.22
C GLY A 452 20.88 -19.36 16.98
N ALA A 453 19.94 -20.13 16.42
CA ALA A 453 19.14 -19.73 15.26
C ALA A 453 17.75 -20.37 15.31
N PHE A 454 16.76 -19.72 14.69
CA PHE A 454 15.48 -20.36 14.35
C PHE A 454 15.64 -21.19 13.09
N ILE A 455 15.32 -22.49 13.19
CA ILE A 455 15.19 -23.37 12.04
C ILE A 455 13.91 -23.05 11.27
N HIS A 456 13.87 -23.40 9.97
CA HIS A 456 12.78 -23.01 9.08
C HIS A 456 11.41 -23.47 9.54
N GLY A 457 11.27 -24.73 9.94
CA GLY A 457 9.96 -25.24 10.34
C GLY A 457 9.95 -26.70 10.80
N ARG A 458 8.74 -27.23 10.96
CA ARG A 458 8.46 -28.62 11.35
C ARG A 458 7.37 -29.19 10.45
N LYS A 459 7.54 -30.40 9.95
CA LYS A 459 6.55 -31.10 9.12
C LYS A 459 6.31 -32.48 9.67
N ASN A 460 5.05 -32.84 9.96
CA ASN A 460 4.67 -34.12 10.57
C ASN A 460 5.47 -34.43 11.86
N GLY A 461 5.73 -33.41 12.69
CA GLY A 461 6.49 -33.54 13.92
C GLY A 461 8.01 -33.62 13.74
N VAL A 462 8.53 -33.64 12.52
CA VAL A 462 9.96 -33.69 12.22
C VAL A 462 10.47 -32.27 11.93
N LEU A 463 11.49 -31.85 12.69
CA LEU A 463 12.13 -30.55 12.51
C LEU A 463 12.96 -30.54 11.22
N SER A 464 12.91 -29.42 10.49
CA SER A 464 13.81 -29.15 9.37
C SER A 464 15.25 -29.02 9.84
N ASP A 465 16.21 -29.37 9.01
CA ASP A 465 17.63 -29.08 9.21
C ASP A 465 18.04 -27.71 8.62
N LYS A 466 17.13 -27.03 7.92
CA LYS A 466 17.40 -25.76 7.24
C LYS A 466 17.24 -24.58 8.21
N VAL A 467 18.21 -23.68 8.17
CA VAL A 467 18.13 -22.34 8.76
C VAL A 467 17.95 -21.33 7.62
N THR A 468 16.94 -20.49 7.74
CA THR A 468 16.67 -19.38 6.80
C THR A 468 16.74 -18.05 7.53
N LYS A 469 16.94 -16.97 6.81
CA LYS A 469 16.98 -15.63 7.42
C LYS A 469 15.61 -15.18 7.98
N TYR A 470 14.50 -15.63 7.41
CA TYR A 470 13.17 -15.03 7.59
C TYR A 470 12.70 -14.99 9.05
N ALA A 471 12.51 -16.11 9.71
CA ALA A 471 12.09 -16.16 11.12
C ALA A 471 13.07 -15.40 12.04
N ASN A 472 14.36 -15.50 11.75
CA ASN A 472 15.44 -14.87 12.50
C ASN A 472 15.37 -13.34 12.41
N ILE A 473 15.11 -12.79 11.21
CA ILE A 473 14.88 -11.37 10.97
C ILE A 473 13.71 -10.87 11.84
N PHE A 474 12.56 -11.54 11.78
CA PHE A 474 11.35 -11.08 12.45
C PHE A 474 11.40 -11.24 13.97
N ALA A 475 12.11 -12.25 14.48
CA ALA A 475 12.38 -12.38 15.93
C ALA A 475 13.15 -11.17 16.49
N VAL A 476 14.15 -10.71 15.75
CA VAL A 476 14.90 -9.49 16.08
C VAL A 476 14.03 -8.25 15.88
N LEU A 477 13.40 -8.11 14.72
CA LEU A 477 12.68 -6.91 14.29
C LEU A 477 11.50 -6.59 15.22
N TYR A 478 10.70 -7.57 15.61
CA TYR A 478 9.57 -7.36 16.52
C TYR A 478 9.98 -7.29 18.00
N GLY A 479 11.25 -7.56 18.32
CA GLY A 479 11.77 -7.44 19.69
C GLY A 479 11.35 -8.59 20.60
N PHE A 480 11.00 -9.72 20.03
CA PHE A 480 10.76 -10.94 20.78
C PHE A 480 12.06 -11.57 21.29
N ALA A 481 13.13 -11.54 20.46
CA ALA A 481 14.46 -12.03 20.87
C ALA A 481 15.06 -11.13 21.95
N ASP A 482 15.54 -11.72 23.03
CA ASP A 482 16.32 -11.02 24.05
C ASP A 482 17.72 -10.64 23.53
N LYS A 483 18.51 -9.94 24.33
CA LYS A 483 19.82 -9.45 23.91
C LYS A 483 20.77 -10.56 23.48
N LYS A 484 20.79 -11.69 24.23
CA LYS A 484 21.67 -12.83 23.93
C LYS A 484 21.24 -13.52 22.64
N MET A 485 19.95 -13.84 22.54
CA MET A 485 19.37 -14.46 21.35
C MET A 485 19.56 -13.57 20.11
N THR A 486 19.37 -12.25 20.26
CA THR A 486 19.62 -11.28 19.18
C THR A 486 21.04 -11.33 18.68
N GLN A 487 22.03 -11.36 19.58
CA GLN A 487 23.45 -11.46 19.22
C GLN A 487 23.73 -12.77 18.49
N GLU A 488 23.27 -13.92 19.02
CA GLU A 488 23.43 -15.23 18.38
C GLU A 488 22.80 -15.27 16.97
N ILE A 489 21.60 -14.71 16.80
CA ILE A 489 20.93 -14.63 15.49
C ILE A 489 21.71 -13.76 14.50
N VAL A 490 22.20 -12.60 14.95
CA VAL A 490 23.00 -11.73 14.07
C VAL A 490 24.24 -12.46 13.58
N GLU A 491 25.02 -13.04 14.50
CA GLU A 491 26.29 -13.71 14.18
C GLU A 491 26.10 -14.98 13.35
N ASN A 492 25.11 -15.81 13.72
CA ASN A 492 24.94 -17.13 13.09
C ASN A 492 24.10 -17.08 11.79
N VAL A 493 23.28 -16.03 11.60
CA VAL A 493 22.29 -16.02 10.50
C VAL A 493 22.37 -14.74 9.65
N LEU A 494 22.20 -13.53 10.26
CA LEU A 494 21.95 -12.34 9.45
C LEU A 494 23.18 -11.89 8.66
N ILE A 495 24.39 -11.97 9.27
CA ILE A 495 25.66 -11.61 8.63
C ILE A 495 26.47 -12.83 8.18
N ASN A 496 25.89 -14.01 8.20
CA ASN A 496 26.56 -15.25 7.84
C ASN A 496 26.36 -15.55 6.35
N ASP A 497 27.43 -15.45 5.57
CA ASP A 497 27.44 -15.66 4.11
C ASP A 497 27.12 -17.11 3.67
N HIS A 498 27.12 -18.07 4.61
CA HIS A 498 26.71 -19.45 4.32
C HIS A 498 25.19 -19.65 4.33
N ILE A 499 24.43 -18.68 4.86
CA ILE A 499 22.97 -18.71 4.82
C ILE A 499 22.51 -18.08 3.50
N GLN A 500 21.53 -18.73 2.84
CA GLN A 500 21.00 -18.28 1.56
C GLN A 500 20.69 -16.77 1.58
N PRO A 501 21.25 -15.99 0.65
CA PRO A 501 21.02 -14.55 0.58
C PRO A 501 19.58 -14.23 0.16
N ILE A 502 19.09 -13.08 0.58
CA ILE A 502 17.83 -12.52 0.14
C ILE A 502 18.06 -11.73 -1.13
N ILE A 503 17.30 -12.05 -2.19
CA ILE A 503 17.39 -11.41 -3.51
C ILE A 503 16.15 -10.61 -3.88
N THR A 504 15.13 -10.55 -3.00
CA THR A 504 13.96 -9.70 -3.17
C THR A 504 14.11 -8.42 -2.34
N PRO A 505 13.77 -7.25 -2.85
CA PRO A 505 13.70 -6.03 -2.03
C PRO A 505 12.68 -6.18 -0.89
N TYR A 506 11.67 -7.05 -1.07
CA TYR A 506 10.65 -7.35 -0.08
C TYR A 506 11.27 -7.80 1.27
N MET A 507 12.01 -8.89 1.26
CA MET A 507 12.63 -9.39 2.50
C MET A 507 13.95 -8.69 2.84
N LYS A 508 14.64 -8.10 1.87
CA LYS A 508 15.80 -7.22 2.11
C LYS A 508 15.43 -6.01 2.98
N PHE A 509 14.25 -5.45 2.82
CA PHE A 509 13.69 -4.41 3.68
C PHE A 509 13.69 -4.83 5.17
N TYR A 510 13.19 -6.02 5.48
CA TYR A 510 13.10 -6.51 6.86
C TYR A 510 14.48 -6.90 7.40
N GLU A 511 15.34 -7.50 6.57
CA GLU A 511 16.73 -7.82 6.92
C GLU A 511 17.48 -6.57 7.36
N LEU A 512 17.47 -5.53 6.53
CA LEU A 512 18.17 -4.28 6.83
C LEU A 512 17.54 -3.52 7.99
N SER A 513 16.23 -3.60 8.16
CA SER A 513 15.54 -3.04 9.34
C SER A 513 15.94 -3.73 10.64
N ALA A 514 16.15 -5.06 10.61
CA ALA A 514 16.62 -5.82 11.77
C ALA A 514 18.08 -5.48 12.10
N LEU A 515 18.96 -5.37 11.09
CA LEU A 515 20.35 -4.94 11.27
C LEU A 515 20.44 -3.49 11.82
N ALA A 516 19.62 -2.58 11.31
CA ALA A 516 19.56 -1.21 11.85
C ALA A 516 19.09 -1.18 13.31
N LYS A 517 18.15 -2.06 13.69
CA LYS A 517 17.67 -2.14 15.08
C LYS A 517 18.76 -2.53 16.07
N VAL A 518 19.76 -3.28 15.64
CA VAL A 518 20.92 -3.66 16.45
C VAL A 518 22.11 -2.70 16.28
N GLY A 519 21.95 -1.60 15.52
CA GLY A 519 22.97 -0.57 15.36
C GLY A 519 23.99 -0.78 14.24
N MET A 520 23.78 -1.75 13.35
CA MET A 520 24.66 -2.08 12.23
C MET A 520 24.40 -1.16 11.02
N PHE A 521 24.50 0.15 11.24
CA PHE A 521 24.14 1.16 10.23
C PHE A 521 25.10 1.20 9.03
N SER A 522 26.37 0.85 9.23
CA SER A 522 27.38 0.78 8.16
C SER A 522 27.01 -0.29 7.15
N GLU A 523 26.65 -1.47 7.64
CA GLU A 523 26.22 -2.62 6.84
C GLU A 523 24.93 -2.30 6.09
N VAL A 524 23.96 -1.67 6.78
CA VAL A 524 22.70 -1.22 6.17
C VAL A 524 22.95 -0.24 5.02
N LEU A 525 23.78 0.77 5.24
CA LEU A 525 24.06 1.77 4.20
C LEU A 525 24.86 1.18 3.03
N SER A 526 25.83 0.30 3.34
CA SER A 526 26.61 -0.43 2.33
C SER A 526 25.70 -1.28 1.45
N GLU A 527 24.77 -2.01 2.07
CA GLU A 527 23.84 -2.87 1.34
C GLU A 527 22.82 -2.07 0.53
N ILE A 528 22.32 -0.94 1.04
CA ILE A 528 21.48 -0.03 0.25
C ILE A 528 22.22 0.40 -1.02
N LYS A 529 23.48 0.78 -0.92
CA LYS A 529 24.28 1.21 -2.07
C LYS A 529 24.63 0.09 -3.03
N SER A 530 24.97 -1.09 -2.54
CA SER A 530 25.34 -2.22 -3.40
C SER A 530 24.12 -2.80 -4.11
N TYR A 531 23.05 -3.07 -3.38
CA TYR A 531 21.88 -3.75 -3.92
C TYR A 531 21.06 -2.83 -4.86
N TRP A 532 20.61 -1.66 -4.38
CA TRP A 532 19.84 -0.71 -5.22
C TRP A 532 20.74 0.03 -6.22
N GLY A 533 21.99 0.29 -5.85
CA GLY A 533 22.99 0.85 -6.78
C GLY A 533 23.27 -0.08 -7.94
N GLY A 534 23.35 -1.40 -7.72
CA GLY A 534 23.52 -2.38 -8.78
C GLY A 534 22.39 -2.35 -9.83
N MET A 535 21.14 -2.17 -9.42
CA MET A 535 20.04 -1.96 -10.37
C MET A 535 20.23 -0.67 -11.18
N LEU A 536 20.69 0.43 -10.55
CA LEU A 536 20.97 1.70 -11.25
C LEU A 536 22.12 1.59 -12.24
N GLU A 537 23.12 0.78 -11.97
CA GLU A 537 24.24 0.49 -12.89
C GLU A 537 23.76 -0.28 -14.13
N LEU A 538 22.73 -1.10 -13.99
CA LEU A 538 22.06 -1.78 -15.10
C LEU A 538 21.07 -0.87 -15.86
N GLY A 539 20.98 0.42 -15.53
CA GLY A 539 20.14 1.40 -16.20
C GLY A 539 18.71 1.49 -15.72
N ALA A 540 18.43 0.97 -14.51
CA ALA A 540 17.11 1.06 -13.89
C ALA A 540 16.67 2.54 -13.71
N THR A 541 15.45 2.83 -14.09
CA THR A 541 14.76 4.11 -13.81
C THR A 541 13.70 3.96 -12.72
N THR A 542 13.43 2.73 -12.36
CA THR A 542 12.57 2.27 -11.27
C THR A 542 13.19 1.05 -10.62
N PHE A 543 12.80 0.69 -9.39
CA PHE A 543 13.33 -0.49 -8.71
C PHE A 543 12.44 -1.73 -8.91
N TRP A 544 13.13 -2.87 -8.99
CA TRP A 544 12.64 -4.12 -9.53
C TRP A 544 12.00 -5.02 -8.46
N GLU A 545 11.21 -5.98 -8.92
CA GLU A 545 10.60 -7.04 -8.12
C GLU A 545 11.65 -7.95 -7.45
N GLN A 546 12.74 -8.22 -8.14
CA GLN A 546 13.85 -9.05 -7.67
C GLN A 546 15.14 -8.61 -8.33
N TYR A 547 16.24 -8.63 -7.59
CA TYR A 547 17.58 -8.38 -8.11
C TYR A 547 18.57 -9.39 -7.53
N ASP A 548 19.14 -10.20 -8.40
CA ASP A 548 20.27 -11.09 -8.10
C ASP A 548 21.52 -10.47 -8.71
N PRO A 549 22.50 -10.04 -7.90
CA PRO A 549 23.74 -9.46 -8.42
C PRO A 549 24.61 -10.47 -9.18
N THR A 550 24.33 -11.76 -9.08
CA THR A 550 25.05 -12.82 -9.82
C THR A 550 24.46 -13.14 -11.19
N ALA A 551 23.21 -12.71 -11.44
CA ALA A 551 22.53 -12.88 -12.72
C ALA A 551 23.22 -12.13 -13.86
N LYS A 552 23.03 -12.58 -15.11
CA LYS A 552 23.70 -12.01 -16.28
C LYS A 552 22.75 -11.85 -17.45
N GLY A 553 22.79 -10.69 -18.12
CA GLY A 553 22.05 -10.44 -19.34
C GLY A 553 20.54 -10.63 -19.15
N ALA A 554 19.93 -11.54 -19.92
CA ALA A 554 18.49 -11.79 -19.90
C ALA A 554 17.95 -12.32 -18.56
N GLU A 555 18.78 -13.00 -17.76
CA GLU A 555 18.39 -13.52 -16.43
C GLU A 555 17.88 -12.42 -15.50
N HIS A 556 18.30 -11.16 -15.72
CA HIS A 556 17.78 -10.02 -14.96
C HIS A 556 16.29 -9.74 -15.19
N TYR A 557 15.74 -10.22 -16.30
CA TYR A 557 14.35 -9.95 -16.71
C TYR A 557 13.44 -11.17 -16.56
N GLU A 558 14.03 -12.37 -16.49
CA GLU A 558 13.30 -13.64 -16.39
C GLU A 558 12.68 -13.85 -15.00
N MET A 559 11.42 -14.26 -14.98
CA MET A 559 10.71 -14.69 -13.77
C MET A 559 9.47 -15.50 -14.18
N TYR A 560 9.03 -16.43 -13.35
CA TYR A 560 7.83 -17.24 -13.59
C TYR A 560 7.85 -18.01 -14.91
N ASP A 561 8.99 -18.57 -15.29
CA ASP A 561 9.21 -19.24 -16.59
C ASP A 561 8.89 -18.34 -17.82
N ARG A 562 8.98 -17.03 -17.66
CA ARG A 562 8.69 -16.02 -18.69
C ARG A 562 9.92 -15.12 -18.89
N LYS A 563 10.29 -14.91 -20.15
CA LYS A 563 11.49 -14.17 -20.55
C LYS A 563 11.57 -12.73 -20.02
N TYR A 564 10.41 -12.07 -19.90
CA TYR A 564 10.27 -10.72 -19.36
C TYR A 564 9.24 -10.68 -18.22
N GLY A 565 9.11 -11.80 -17.49
CA GLY A 565 8.12 -11.97 -16.44
C GLY A 565 8.35 -11.10 -15.21
N LYS A 566 9.59 -10.65 -14.95
CA LYS A 566 9.91 -9.77 -13.84
C LYS A 566 9.34 -8.37 -14.06
N SER A 567 8.74 -7.77 -13.05
CA SER A 567 8.39 -6.36 -13.06
C SER A 567 9.61 -5.50 -12.69
N LEU A 568 9.97 -4.55 -13.55
CA LEU A 568 11.07 -3.62 -13.28
C LEU A 568 10.62 -2.33 -12.57
N CYS A 569 9.33 -2.24 -12.23
CA CYS A 569 8.76 -1.20 -11.39
C CYS A 569 7.85 -1.85 -10.34
N HIS A 570 8.37 -2.06 -9.12
CA HIS A 570 7.68 -2.75 -8.05
C HIS A 570 7.72 -1.95 -6.75
N ALA A 571 6.59 -1.84 -6.04
CA ALA A 571 6.43 -1.00 -4.86
C ALA A 571 7.42 -1.35 -3.74
N TRP A 572 7.66 -2.62 -3.48
CA TRP A 572 8.62 -3.04 -2.45
C TRP A 572 10.08 -2.70 -2.78
N GLY A 573 10.37 -2.42 -4.08
CA GLY A 573 11.66 -1.87 -4.51
C GLY A 573 11.94 -0.46 -3.96
N ALA A 574 10.92 0.28 -3.52
CA ALA A 574 11.04 1.61 -2.95
C ALA A 574 11.47 1.65 -1.47
N SER A 575 11.83 0.52 -0.90
CA SER A 575 12.27 0.34 0.49
C SER A 575 13.33 1.33 0.98
N PRO A 576 14.29 1.84 0.17
CA PRO A 576 15.30 2.79 0.63
C PRO A 576 14.74 4.04 1.31
N ILE A 577 13.53 4.49 0.95
CA ILE A 577 12.87 5.61 1.64
C ILE A 577 12.75 5.33 3.14
N TYR A 578 12.16 4.18 3.48
CA TYR A 578 11.99 3.78 4.87
C TYR A 578 13.33 3.49 5.54
N LEU A 579 14.23 2.79 4.87
CA LEU A 579 15.54 2.42 5.41
C LEU A 579 16.37 3.68 5.74
N ILE A 580 16.32 4.70 4.91
CA ILE A 580 17.00 5.98 5.18
C ILE A 580 16.32 6.70 6.36
N PHE A 581 15.00 6.91 6.32
CA PHE A 581 14.32 7.76 7.29
C PHE A 581 14.08 7.05 8.63
N ALA A 582 13.53 5.84 8.61
CA ALA A 582 13.21 5.11 9.84
C ALA A 582 14.40 4.38 10.45
N CYS A 583 15.35 3.90 9.62
CA CYS A 583 16.46 3.10 10.10
C CYS A 583 17.73 3.95 10.32
N ILE A 584 18.23 4.67 9.30
CA ILE A 584 19.47 5.46 9.43
C ILE A 584 19.23 6.72 10.29
N PHE A 585 18.16 7.47 10.02
CA PHE A 585 17.84 8.67 10.80
C PHE A 585 16.97 8.38 12.02
N GLY A 586 16.48 7.15 12.19
CA GLY A 586 15.77 6.71 13.38
C GLY A 586 14.47 7.47 13.66
N ILE A 587 13.78 7.98 12.61
CA ILE A 587 12.49 8.66 12.74
C ILE A 587 11.41 7.59 12.92
N LYS A 588 10.78 7.53 14.09
CA LYS A 588 9.74 6.53 14.39
C LYS A 588 8.53 7.18 15.04
N PRO A 589 7.30 6.81 14.67
CA PRO A 589 6.10 7.34 15.30
C PRO A 589 5.97 6.82 16.73
N THR A 590 5.37 7.64 17.59
CA THR A 590 4.89 7.26 18.90
C THR A 590 3.42 7.61 19.06
N LYS A 591 2.79 7.15 20.14
CA LYS A 591 1.40 7.49 20.44
C LYS A 591 1.12 9.01 20.40
N ASN A 592 2.07 9.83 20.85
CA ASN A 592 1.89 11.27 21.02
C ASN A 592 2.89 12.13 20.21
N GLY A 593 3.61 11.57 19.24
CA GLY A 593 4.60 12.31 18.48
C GLY A 593 5.59 11.39 17.76
N PHE A 594 6.89 11.68 17.85
CA PHE A 594 7.94 10.87 17.26
C PHE A 594 9.14 10.68 18.20
N ILE A 595 9.92 9.63 17.93
CA ILE A 595 11.29 9.47 18.40
C ILE A 595 12.21 9.67 17.21
N LEU A 596 13.31 10.38 17.43
CA LEU A 596 14.39 10.62 16.48
C LEU A 596 15.69 10.12 17.11
N ALA A 597 16.25 9.03 16.58
CA ALA A 597 17.51 8.45 17.05
C ALA A 597 18.50 8.27 15.89
N PRO A 598 19.07 9.38 15.36
CA PRO A 598 19.83 9.35 14.13
C PRO A 598 21.25 8.83 14.32
N SER A 599 21.75 8.08 13.33
CA SER A 599 23.16 7.77 13.17
C SER A 599 23.83 8.82 12.26
N LEU A 600 24.16 9.98 12.82
CA LEU A 600 24.62 11.16 12.08
C LEU A 600 26.00 10.98 11.42
N VAL A 601 26.76 9.95 11.80
CA VAL A 601 28.06 9.64 11.20
C VAL A 601 27.95 8.93 9.86
N MET A 602 26.78 8.35 9.55
CA MET A 602 26.57 7.55 8.34
C MET A 602 26.40 8.38 7.07
N VAL A 603 25.88 9.59 7.19
CA VAL A 603 25.67 10.49 6.05
C VAL A 603 26.31 11.84 6.37
N ASP A 604 27.13 12.32 5.47
CA ASP A 604 27.75 13.63 5.57
C ASP A 604 26.69 14.75 5.54
N ASP A 605 26.99 15.91 5.04
CA ASP A 605 26.03 17.00 4.97
C ASP A 605 24.73 16.56 4.27
N PHE A 606 23.60 16.77 4.94
CA PHE A 606 22.29 16.45 4.39
C PHE A 606 21.21 17.44 4.84
N GLU A 607 20.16 17.53 4.05
CA GLU A 607 18.89 18.17 4.39
C GLU A 607 17.76 17.20 4.07
N LEU A 608 16.86 16.99 5.01
CA LEU A 608 15.65 16.19 4.78
C LEU A 608 14.41 16.84 5.40
N THR A 609 13.28 16.60 4.75
CA THR A 609 11.94 16.83 5.30
C THR A 609 11.15 15.54 5.22
N CYS A 610 10.53 15.18 6.33
CA CYS A 610 9.76 13.95 6.49
C CYS A 610 8.37 14.29 7.02
N PRO A 611 7.28 13.80 6.40
CA PRO A 611 5.97 13.92 7.00
C PRO A 611 5.90 13.12 8.30
N VAL A 612 5.27 13.69 9.29
CA VAL A 612 4.98 13.06 10.59
C VAL A 612 3.53 13.35 10.96
N LYS A 613 3.02 12.66 11.98
CA LYS A 613 1.66 12.92 12.47
C LYS A 613 1.46 14.41 12.77
N GLY A 614 0.54 15.05 12.05
CA GLY A 614 0.15 16.46 12.26
C GLY A 614 1.08 17.51 11.65
N GLY A 615 2.12 17.13 10.87
CA GLY A 615 3.01 18.11 10.24
C GLY A 615 4.28 17.50 9.63
N PHE A 616 5.39 18.22 9.71
CA PHE A 616 6.68 17.85 9.12
C PHE A 616 7.81 17.91 10.15
N LEU A 617 8.77 17.03 9.97
CA LEU A 617 10.05 17.05 10.65
C LEU A 617 11.13 17.40 9.63
N THR A 618 11.88 18.48 9.89
CA THR A 618 13.03 18.90 9.07
C THR A 618 14.32 18.68 9.84
N LEU A 619 15.27 18.01 9.22
CA LEU A 619 16.61 17.76 9.73
C LEU A 619 17.63 18.35 8.77
N ILE A 620 18.63 19.09 9.30
CA ILE A 620 19.75 19.64 8.51
C ILE A 620 21.03 19.32 9.25
N LYS A 621 21.96 18.65 8.59
CA LYS A 621 23.32 18.40 9.12
C LYS A 621 24.34 19.05 8.22
N THR A 622 25.29 19.73 8.84
CA THR A 622 26.55 20.18 8.25
C THR A 622 27.72 19.63 9.05
N SER A 623 28.95 19.85 8.58
CA SER A 623 30.16 19.47 9.33
C SER A 623 30.19 20.04 10.75
N GLU A 624 29.56 21.20 10.99
CA GLU A 624 29.64 21.92 12.27
C GLU A 624 28.45 21.68 13.18
N GLN A 625 27.25 21.41 12.61
CA GLN A 625 26.02 21.39 13.40
C GLN A 625 24.95 20.46 12.83
N PHE A 626 24.05 20.05 13.73
CA PHE A 626 22.82 19.34 13.43
C PHE A 626 21.61 20.16 13.88
N THR A 627 20.68 20.41 12.99
CA THR A 627 19.46 21.18 13.25
C THR A 627 18.24 20.28 13.16
N VAL A 628 17.31 20.46 14.10
CA VAL A 628 16.01 19.76 14.14
C VAL A 628 14.91 20.79 14.27
N TYR A 629 13.89 20.66 13.44
CA TYR A 629 12.66 21.45 13.49
C TYR A 629 11.44 20.57 13.20
N SER A 630 10.43 20.64 14.06
CA SER A 630 9.11 20.02 13.83
C SER A 630 8.06 21.13 13.85
N ASP A 631 7.16 21.16 12.86
CA ASP A 631 6.09 22.17 12.79
C ASP A 631 4.74 21.67 13.33
N GLY A 632 4.54 20.35 13.46
CA GLY A 632 3.23 19.77 13.76
C GLY A 632 3.11 19.09 15.11
N VAL A 633 4.17 18.43 15.61
CA VAL A 633 4.08 17.57 16.79
C VAL A 633 5.39 17.55 17.57
N ASP A 634 5.26 17.36 18.89
CA ASP A 634 6.39 17.17 19.79
C ASP A 634 7.09 15.81 19.53
N GLY A 635 8.38 15.74 19.84
CA GLY A 635 9.17 14.53 19.72
C GLY A 635 10.23 14.38 20.79
N LEU A 636 10.96 13.28 20.73
CA LEU A 636 12.12 12.99 21.56
C LEU A 636 13.32 12.70 20.67
N LEU A 637 14.37 13.52 20.75
CA LEU A 637 15.65 13.28 20.10
C LEU A 637 16.57 12.52 21.05
N ASP A 638 17.08 11.37 20.60
CA ASP A 638 18.02 10.51 21.32
C ASP A 638 19.35 10.45 20.56
N PHE A 639 20.43 10.82 21.22
CA PHE A 639 21.78 10.81 20.63
C PHE A 639 22.55 9.50 20.89
N SER A 640 21.91 8.42 21.29
CA SER A 640 22.57 7.13 21.57
C SER A 640 23.49 6.65 20.43
N TYR A 641 23.15 6.96 19.17
CA TYR A 641 23.94 6.61 18.00
C TYR A 641 24.78 7.79 17.46
N SER A 642 24.77 8.94 18.14
CA SER A 642 25.48 10.15 17.69
C SER A 642 26.02 10.94 18.89
N PRO A 643 26.90 10.35 19.72
CA PRO A 643 27.34 10.93 20.99
C PRO A 643 28.11 12.26 20.81
N GLY A 644 28.66 12.53 19.61
CA GLY A 644 29.33 13.79 19.30
C GLY A 644 28.44 15.03 19.37
N TYR A 645 27.12 14.87 19.35
CA TYR A 645 26.18 16.00 19.36
C TYR A 645 25.46 16.17 20.71
N GLY A 646 25.36 15.13 21.53
CA GLY A 646 24.71 15.19 22.83
C GLY A 646 24.84 13.90 23.63
N GLU A 647 24.66 14.00 24.96
CA GLU A 647 24.79 12.86 25.88
C GLU A 647 23.42 12.33 26.38
N LYS A 648 22.37 13.10 26.18
CA LYS A 648 21.02 12.80 26.73
C LYS A 648 19.95 13.02 25.67
N ALA A 649 18.81 12.37 25.90
CA ALA A 649 17.60 12.63 25.13
C ALA A 649 17.11 14.07 25.34
N VAL A 650 16.69 14.71 24.26
CA VAL A 650 16.20 16.10 24.24
C VAL A 650 14.75 16.13 23.74
N LYS A 651 13.87 16.76 24.52
CA LYS A 651 12.50 16.99 24.10
C LYS A 651 12.47 18.03 22.98
N ILE A 652 11.94 17.69 21.84
CA ILE A 652 11.67 18.57 20.70
C ILE A 652 10.24 19.07 20.84
N ILE A 653 10.06 20.37 20.90
CA ILE A 653 8.74 21.02 20.99
C ILE A 653 8.41 21.56 19.61
N ALA A 654 7.22 21.27 19.11
CA ALA A 654 6.72 21.76 17.85
C ALA A 654 6.81 23.30 17.75
N GLY A 655 7.16 23.80 16.59
CA GLY A 655 7.37 25.21 16.32
C GLY A 655 8.72 25.79 16.80
N LYS A 656 9.58 24.98 17.46
CA LYS A 656 10.90 25.41 17.91
C LYS A 656 12.01 24.78 17.09
N LYS A 657 13.02 25.59 16.72
CA LYS A 657 14.25 25.15 16.07
C LYS A 657 15.31 24.82 17.13
N TYR A 658 15.92 23.65 17.02
CA TYR A 658 17.02 23.19 17.87
C TYR A 658 18.29 23.06 17.04
N VAL A 659 19.42 23.54 17.57
CA VAL A 659 20.73 23.46 16.92
C VAL A 659 21.73 22.84 17.88
N PHE A 660 22.36 21.76 17.45
CA PHE A 660 23.36 21.01 18.19
C PHE A 660 24.70 21.12 17.45
N ARG A 661 25.74 21.56 18.14
CA ARG A 661 27.08 21.65 17.56
C ARG A 661 27.80 20.31 17.65
N ASN A 662 28.52 19.96 16.60
CA ASN A 662 29.43 18.83 16.65
C ASN A 662 30.57 19.15 17.62
N LYS A 663 30.88 18.21 18.53
CA LYS A 663 31.91 18.37 19.54
C LYS A 663 33.25 17.77 19.13
N PHE A 664 33.31 17.08 17.97
CA PHE A 664 34.52 16.43 17.44
C PHE A 664 34.98 17.02 16.12
#